data_74375de19c85ef9d1cf7e5b14a9b43cb
#
_entry.id   74375de19c85ef9d1cf7e5b14a9b43cb
#
_cell.length_a   1.000
_cell.length_b   1.000
_cell.length_c   1.000
_cell.angle_alpha   90.00
_cell.angle_beta   90.00
_cell.angle_gamma   90.00
#
_symmetry.space_group_name_H-M   'P 1'
#
loop_
_entity.id
_entity.type
_entity.pdbx_description
1 polymer ?
#
loop_
_entity_poly.entity_id
_entity_poly.type
_entity_poly.pdbx_seq_one_letter_code
_entity_poly.pdbx_strand_id
1 'polypeptide(L)'
;PQTGENGSGWMYMYTDSLIRGFRQTHQPSPWINDYGTFSIMPVFGKLVTDNKSRGMSFRHENEKAAPDCYRVRFDNGVTTALSATSRGAVFEITYPSEEGQYIVVDAYQHGGSVAFDKEQNCIYGTTRYNNGGVPENFGNHFIVEFDKPVVEAGTDENSCAYVRFRLNAGETLTVHTASSFISHEQARLNLSREVDGRSLADVSAEAKRIWDEQMGRIKVEGGTEEQQKTFYSCLYRTLLFPREFYEFNEQEEPVYYSPYDGLVHNGYMYTDNGFWDTFRAVHPLFTLIYPEVSERIMQSVLNAYNESGFMPEWASPGHRGCMIGNNSISLLTDAWMKGIRTFDKDKALEAMVHQTQARSEEISSVGRDGYAEYDSLGYVPYPEVHEATAKTLEYAYADWCLARFAEATGHKDVADTYYQKAQNYRNLFYSEKGFMWANDSDGKWRENFDATEWGGPFTEGCSWHWTWSVFHDPEGLSSLLGSHKLMAARLDSMFVAPNTYNYGTYGFVIHEIAEMVALDMGQYAHGNQPIQHAIYLYNYVGEPWKAQYHTRNVMNRLYNSGPEGYCGDEDNGQTSAWYIFTALGFYPVCPGTSEYVLGSPLFPKVTISLPEGKTFVIDAEGVSDNNCYIRTAELNGVDFTRNYLKHDELLKGGEFRLLMDSVPNMERGINTEDFPYSYSTK
;
A
#
# COMPACT_ATOMS: atom_id res chain seq x y z
N PRO A 1 -12.94 14.92 2.50
CA PRO A 1 -13.99 15.12 3.53
C PRO A 1 -13.93 14.06 4.61
N GLN A 2 -14.48 14.38 5.79
CA GLN A 2 -14.65 13.48 6.93
C GLN A 2 -16.15 13.24 7.12
N THR A 3 -16.59 11.99 6.96
CA THR A 3 -17.99 11.59 7.23
C THR A 3 -18.11 10.87 8.57
N GLY A 4 -17.08 10.10 8.97
CA GLY A 4 -16.97 9.44 10.26
C GLY A 4 -16.76 10.42 11.44
N GLU A 5 -16.96 9.94 12.66
CA GLU A 5 -16.64 10.68 13.87
C GLU A 5 -15.14 10.70 14.14
N ASN A 6 -14.68 11.61 15.02
CA ASN A 6 -13.30 11.57 15.49
C ASN A 6 -12.99 10.26 16.21
N GLY A 7 -11.87 9.65 15.90
CA GLY A 7 -11.47 8.34 16.40
C GLY A 7 -12.12 7.16 15.67
N SER A 8 -12.99 7.42 14.70
CA SER A 8 -13.44 6.39 13.76
C SER A 8 -12.30 6.00 12.83
N GLY A 9 -12.10 4.70 12.60
CA GLY A 9 -11.18 4.20 11.58
C GLY A 9 -11.59 4.56 10.15
N TRP A 10 -12.82 4.98 9.92
CA TRP A 10 -13.38 5.32 8.62
C TRP A 10 -13.51 6.83 8.44
N MET A 11 -12.60 7.43 7.65
CA MET A 11 -12.63 8.88 7.43
C MET A 11 -13.74 9.31 6.49
N TYR A 12 -13.96 8.57 5.40
CA TYR A 12 -15.00 8.79 4.43
C TYR A 12 -15.68 7.47 4.07
N MET A 13 -16.98 7.42 4.22
CA MET A 13 -17.82 6.31 3.80
C MET A 13 -18.76 6.81 2.71
N TYR A 14 -18.74 6.16 1.55
CA TYR A 14 -19.60 6.54 0.42
C TYR A 14 -21.10 6.48 0.74
N THR A 15 -21.49 5.61 1.68
CA THR A 15 -22.88 5.47 2.12
C THR A 15 -23.35 6.54 3.09
N ASP A 16 -22.42 7.39 3.61
CA ASP A 16 -22.75 8.45 4.55
C ASP A 16 -23.36 9.66 3.83
N SER A 17 -24.21 10.40 4.56
CA SER A 17 -24.91 11.59 4.08
C SER A 17 -24.54 12.89 4.79
N LEU A 18 -23.56 12.84 5.71
CA LEU A 18 -23.10 13.99 6.50
C LEU A 18 -21.59 14.16 6.34
N ILE A 19 -21.13 15.37 6.01
CA ILE A 19 -19.73 15.76 6.13
C ILE A 19 -19.56 16.55 7.43
N ARG A 20 -18.58 16.18 8.26
CA ARG A 20 -18.28 16.75 9.59
C ARG A 20 -17.06 17.66 9.59
N GLY A 21 -16.29 17.66 8.50
CA GLY A 21 -15.09 18.47 8.32
C GLY A 21 -14.29 18.06 7.08
N PHE A 22 -13.30 18.88 6.79
CA PHE A 22 -12.26 18.58 5.81
C PHE A 22 -10.95 18.49 6.59
N ARG A 23 -10.33 17.34 6.57
CA ARG A 23 -9.16 17.10 7.40
C ARG A 23 -7.96 16.65 6.55
N GLN A 24 -6.79 16.94 7.05
CA GLN A 24 -5.59 16.32 6.61
C GLN A 24 -5.63 14.86 7.10
N THR A 25 -5.92 13.96 6.18
CA THR A 25 -5.92 12.54 6.50
C THR A 25 -4.64 11.90 5.97
N HIS A 26 -4.22 10.87 6.64
CA HIS A 26 -3.11 10.02 6.26
C HIS A 26 -3.35 8.60 6.79
N GLN A 27 -4.61 8.26 7.00
CA GLN A 27 -5.02 6.94 7.45
C GLN A 27 -4.63 5.87 6.42
N PRO A 28 -3.65 5.02 6.72
CA PRO A 28 -3.22 3.96 5.80
C PRO A 28 -4.13 2.74 5.87
N SER A 29 -4.85 2.58 6.99
CA SER A 29 -5.78 1.50 7.25
C SER A 29 -6.77 1.91 8.33
N PRO A 30 -8.06 1.52 8.24
CA PRO A 30 -9.06 1.82 9.26
C PRO A 30 -8.72 1.20 10.63
N TRP A 31 -7.94 0.14 10.66
CA TRP A 31 -7.52 -0.56 11.87
C TRP A 31 -6.39 0.15 12.62
N ILE A 32 -5.57 0.93 11.93
CA ILE A 32 -4.44 1.67 12.52
C ILE A 32 -4.90 3.00 13.11
N ASN A 33 -5.95 3.60 12.59
CA ASN A 33 -6.42 4.94 12.85
C ASN A 33 -5.45 6.04 12.39
N ASP A 34 -5.86 7.29 12.57
CA ASP A 34 -5.15 8.48 12.09
C ASP A 34 -4.31 9.11 13.21
N TYR A 35 -3.45 10.05 12.85
CA TYR A 35 -2.57 10.78 13.78
C TYR A 35 -2.31 12.19 13.28
N GLY A 36 -1.95 13.10 14.17
CA GLY A 36 -1.49 14.46 13.84
C GLY A 36 -2.47 15.25 12.95
N THR A 37 -3.75 14.91 13.01
CA THR A 37 -4.77 15.48 12.12
C THR A 37 -5.53 16.61 12.79
N PHE A 38 -5.90 17.62 11.99
CA PHE A 38 -6.87 18.66 12.35
C PHE A 38 -7.93 18.76 11.25
N SER A 39 -9.06 19.39 11.54
CA SER A 39 -10.08 19.59 10.52
C SER A 39 -10.56 21.03 10.45
N ILE A 40 -11.00 21.44 9.26
CA ILE A 40 -11.64 22.71 8.97
C ILE A 40 -13.06 22.40 8.52
N MET A 41 -14.06 23.04 9.16
CA MET A 41 -15.47 22.86 8.82
C MET A 41 -16.18 24.19 8.69
N PRO A 42 -16.73 24.55 7.52
CA PRO A 42 -17.69 25.63 7.42
C PRO A 42 -18.99 25.26 8.17
N VAL A 43 -19.48 26.14 8.97
CA VAL A 43 -20.75 25.97 9.70
C VAL A 43 -21.65 27.16 9.39
N PHE A 44 -22.95 26.90 9.18
CA PHE A 44 -23.90 27.90 8.78
C PHE A 44 -25.13 27.90 9.67
N GLY A 45 -25.60 29.11 10.05
CA GLY A 45 -26.72 29.32 10.94
C GLY A 45 -26.28 29.37 12.41
N LYS A 46 -26.54 28.31 13.17
CA LYS A 46 -26.11 28.21 14.57
C LYS A 46 -24.70 27.67 14.66
N LEU A 47 -23.85 28.30 15.47
CA LEU A 47 -22.52 27.76 15.77
C LEU A 47 -22.63 26.41 16.49
N VAL A 48 -21.95 25.40 15.95
CA VAL A 48 -21.78 24.08 16.54
C VAL A 48 -20.33 23.68 16.37
N THR A 49 -19.60 23.51 17.47
CA THR A 49 -18.19 23.08 17.48
C THR A 49 -18.03 21.57 17.63
N ASP A 50 -18.97 20.91 18.29
CA ASP A 50 -18.95 19.49 18.55
C ASP A 50 -18.92 18.66 17.26
N ASN A 51 -17.91 17.78 17.14
CA ASN A 51 -17.67 16.97 15.96
C ASN A 51 -18.86 16.07 15.56
N LYS A 52 -19.59 15.53 16.54
CA LYS A 52 -20.74 14.65 16.28
C LYS A 52 -21.92 15.39 15.70
N SER A 53 -22.10 16.66 16.10
CA SER A 53 -23.28 17.45 15.85
C SER A 53 -23.12 18.51 14.74
N ARG A 54 -21.88 18.87 14.35
CA ARG A 54 -21.61 19.93 13.36
C ARG A 54 -21.79 19.50 11.90
N GLY A 55 -22.01 18.18 11.65
CA GLY A 55 -22.14 17.65 10.30
C GLY A 55 -23.22 18.33 9.47
N MET A 56 -22.91 18.63 8.21
CA MET A 56 -23.84 19.14 7.22
C MET A 56 -24.19 18.09 6.19
N SER A 57 -25.50 17.99 5.85
CA SER A 57 -25.98 17.01 4.88
C SER A 57 -25.59 17.38 3.45
N PHE A 58 -25.27 16.36 2.67
CA PHE A 58 -24.92 16.46 1.26
C PHE A 58 -25.46 15.26 0.47
N ARG A 59 -25.36 15.35 -0.85
CA ARG A 59 -25.70 14.29 -1.78
C ARG A 59 -24.58 14.12 -2.78
N HIS A 60 -24.31 12.88 -3.21
CA HIS A 60 -23.26 12.59 -4.20
C HIS A 60 -23.47 13.29 -5.55
N GLU A 61 -24.72 13.57 -5.94
CA GLU A 61 -25.02 14.38 -7.14
C GLU A 61 -24.50 15.84 -7.05
N ASN A 62 -24.26 16.32 -5.82
CA ASN A 62 -23.73 17.65 -5.50
C ASN A 62 -22.24 17.61 -5.09
N GLU A 63 -21.61 16.47 -5.21
CA GLU A 63 -20.21 16.21 -4.89
C GLU A 63 -19.42 15.94 -6.18
N LYS A 64 -18.21 16.46 -6.24
CA LYS A 64 -17.25 16.13 -7.29
C LYS A 64 -15.87 15.93 -6.66
N ALA A 65 -15.34 14.73 -6.80
CA ALA A 65 -13.98 14.35 -6.38
C ALA A 65 -13.10 14.08 -7.62
N ALA A 66 -11.92 14.68 -7.62
CA ALA A 66 -10.86 14.42 -8.59
C ALA A 66 -9.51 14.52 -7.85
N PRO A 67 -8.42 13.95 -8.40
CA PRO A 67 -7.10 14.04 -7.76
C PRO A 67 -6.63 15.48 -7.47
N ASP A 68 -7.04 16.43 -8.29
CA ASP A 68 -6.64 17.84 -8.21
C ASP A 68 -7.59 18.71 -7.38
N CYS A 69 -8.86 18.33 -7.22
CA CYS A 69 -9.85 19.20 -6.57
C CYS A 69 -11.06 18.41 -6.05
N TYR A 70 -11.50 18.77 -4.86
CA TYR A 70 -12.77 18.32 -4.29
C TYR A 70 -13.77 19.48 -4.21
N ARG A 71 -15.03 19.23 -4.55
CA ARG A 71 -16.13 20.23 -4.46
C ARG A 71 -17.39 19.57 -3.91
N VAL A 72 -18.11 20.30 -3.04
CA VAL A 72 -19.41 19.87 -2.53
C VAL A 72 -20.33 21.06 -2.32
N ARG A 73 -21.62 20.86 -2.61
CA ARG A 73 -22.69 21.76 -2.21
C ARG A 73 -23.56 21.06 -1.18
N PHE A 74 -23.63 21.63 0.01
CA PHE A 74 -24.47 21.13 1.10
C PHE A 74 -25.94 21.48 0.89
N ASP A 75 -26.84 20.70 1.50
CA ASP A 75 -28.30 20.93 1.40
C ASP A 75 -28.74 22.27 1.99
N ASN A 76 -27.99 22.86 2.93
CA ASN A 76 -28.22 24.18 3.49
C ASN A 76 -27.72 25.33 2.59
N GLY A 77 -27.17 25.03 1.43
CA GLY A 77 -26.72 26.00 0.44
C GLY A 77 -25.27 26.47 0.56
N VAL A 78 -24.52 26.05 1.58
CA VAL A 78 -23.07 26.29 1.66
C VAL A 78 -22.36 25.51 0.52
N THR A 79 -21.40 26.14 -0.15
CA THR A 79 -20.53 25.45 -1.08
C THR A 79 -19.10 25.46 -0.56
N THR A 80 -18.38 24.37 -0.76
CA THR A 80 -16.97 24.24 -0.41
C THR A 80 -16.22 23.58 -1.54
N ALA A 81 -15.13 24.20 -1.95
CA ALA A 81 -14.18 23.61 -2.87
C ALA A 81 -12.77 23.66 -2.24
N LEU A 82 -11.95 22.66 -2.50
CA LEU A 82 -10.59 22.61 -1.99
C LEU A 82 -9.65 21.90 -2.96
N SER A 83 -8.39 22.32 -2.94
CA SER A 83 -7.27 21.66 -3.59
C SER A 83 -6.08 21.66 -2.65
N ALA A 84 -5.31 20.57 -2.67
CA ALA A 84 -4.20 20.36 -1.76
C ALA A 84 -2.85 20.39 -2.48
N THR A 85 -1.83 20.78 -1.74
CA THR A 85 -0.41 20.60 -2.03
C THR A 85 0.17 19.51 -1.13
N SER A 86 1.48 19.33 -1.12
CA SER A 86 2.12 18.33 -0.25
C SER A 86 1.88 18.58 1.24
N ARG A 87 1.84 19.86 1.68
CA ARG A 87 1.75 20.25 3.09
C ARG A 87 0.72 21.32 3.38
N GLY A 88 -0.03 21.75 2.36
CA GLY A 88 -1.03 22.79 2.46
C GLY A 88 -2.28 22.51 1.66
N ALA A 89 -3.25 23.44 1.76
CA ALA A 89 -4.46 23.43 0.94
C ALA A 89 -5.04 24.84 0.81
N VAL A 90 -5.78 25.05 -0.26
CA VAL A 90 -6.60 26.24 -0.48
C VAL A 90 -8.06 25.81 -0.53
N PHE A 91 -8.90 26.55 0.22
CA PHE A 91 -10.36 26.40 0.20
C PHE A 91 -11.02 27.63 -0.37
N GLU A 92 -12.12 27.44 -1.09
CA GLU A 92 -13.10 28.47 -1.43
C GLU A 92 -14.45 28.07 -0.87
N ILE A 93 -15.02 28.94 -0.04
CA ILE A 93 -16.28 28.70 0.68
C ILE A 93 -17.25 29.84 0.38
N THR A 94 -18.52 29.52 0.07
CA THR A 94 -19.57 30.50 -0.06
C THR A 94 -20.76 30.17 0.85
N TYR A 95 -21.37 31.18 1.40
CA TYR A 95 -22.55 31.07 2.27
C TYR A 95 -23.78 31.65 1.58
N PRO A 96 -24.98 31.07 1.83
CA PRO A 96 -26.21 31.54 1.18
C PRO A 96 -26.78 32.83 1.73
N SER A 97 -26.33 33.32 2.91
CA SER A 97 -26.76 34.61 3.51
C SER A 97 -25.67 35.20 4.40
N GLU A 98 -25.84 36.48 4.79
CA GLU A 98 -24.85 37.25 5.58
C GLU A 98 -24.75 36.83 7.05
N GLU A 99 -25.75 36.15 7.58
CA GLU A 99 -25.80 35.76 8.99
C GLU A 99 -25.44 34.32 9.22
N GLY A 100 -24.73 34.03 10.34
CA GLY A 100 -24.43 32.68 10.76
C GLY A 100 -23.29 31.97 9.95
N GLN A 101 -22.33 32.76 9.50
CA GLN A 101 -21.17 32.26 8.72
C GLN A 101 -19.98 31.96 9.65
N TYR A 102 -19.65 30.72 9.86
CA TYR A 102 -18.58 30.30 10.74
C TYR A 102 -17.61 29.34 10.04
N ILE A 103 -16.36 29.40 10.47
CA ILE A 103 -15.37 28.31 10.26
C ILE A 103 -15.03 27.76 11.65
N VAL A 104 -15.09 26.45 11.79
CA VAL A 104 -14.60 25.70 12.95
C VAL A 104 -13.33 25.00 12.59
N VAL A 105 -12.29 25.20 13.39
CA VAL A 105 -11.01 24.49 13.28
C VAL A 105 -10.84 23.63 14.52
N ASP A 106 -10.77 22.33 14.31
CA ASP A 106 -10.77 21.32 15.35
C ASP A 106 -9.41 20.64 15.39
N ALA A 107 -8.65 20.82 16.49
CA ALA A 107 -7.36 20.16 16.72
C ALA A 107 -7.53 18.83 17.45
N TYR A 108 -8.77 18.43 17.69
CA TYR A 108 -9.13 17.26 18.48
C TYR A 108 -8.45 17.21 19.86
N GLN A 109 -9.08 16.66 20.82
CA GLN A 109 -8.57 16.54 22.19
C GLN A 109 -7.16 15.88 22.26
N HIS A 110 -6.72 15.42 23.37
CA HIS A 110 -5.41 14.78 23.60
C HIS A 110 -4.20 15.73 23.61
N GLY A 111 -4.35 16.89 24.27
CA GLY A 111 -3.28 17.86 24.44
C GLY A 111 -3.09 18.80 23.23
N GLY A 112 -4.05 18.85 22.32
CA GLY A 112 -4.10 19.84 21.27
C GLY A 112 -4.33 21.26 21.81
N SER A 113 -3.93 22.25 21.03
CA SER A 113 -4.14 23.68 21.33
C SER A 113 -4.49 24.44 20.05
N VAL A 114 -5.35 25.46 20.21
CA VAL A 114 -5.73 26.36 19.11
C VAL A 114 -5.84 27.78 19.65
N ALA A 115 -5.46 28.75 18.85
CA ALA A 115 -5.63 30.17 19.17
C ALA A 115 -5.88 30.98 17.88
N PHE A 116 -6.65 32.08 18.02
CA PHE A 116 -6.82 33.04 16.93
C PHE A 116 -5.88 34.23 17.14
N ASP A 117 -5.06 34.49 16.14
CA ASP A 117 -4.24 35.71 16.07
C ASP A 117 -5.00 36.80 15.28
N LYS A 118 -5.39 37.84 15.98
CA LYS A 118 -6.15 38.94 15.40
C LYS A 118 -5.30 39.81 14.45
N GLU A 119 -4.01 39.95 14.70
CA GLU A 119 -3.12 40.78 13.90
C GLU A 119 -2.83 40.13 12.56
N GLN A 120 -2.62 38.83 12.58
CA GLN A 120 -2.38 38.03 11.38
C GLN A 120 -3.68 37.50 10.72
N ASN A 121 -4.83 37.69 11.35
CA ASN A 121 -6.12 37.16 10.87
C ASN A 121 -6.10 35.68 10.59
N CYS A 122 -5.48 34.87 11.47
CA CYS A 122 -5.32 33.45 11.32
C CYS A 122 -5.60 32.67 12.61
N ILE A 123 -5.91 31.38 12.47
CA ILE A 123 -5.88 30.40 13.55
C ILE A 123 -4.56 29.65 13.42
N TYR A 124 -3.86 29.46 14.52
CA TYR A 124 -2.76 28.54 14.64
C TYR A 124 -3.03 27.54 15.75
N GLY A 125 -2.46 26.35 15.63
CA GLY A 125 -2.66 25.31 16.61
C GLY A 125 -1.67 24.16 16.49
N THR A 126 -1.75 23.27 17.48
CA THR A 126 -1.02 22.00 17.47
C THR A 126 -2.01 20.89 17.81
N THR A 127 -2.02 19.84 17.02
CA THR A 127 -2.70 18.59 17.36
C THR A 127 -1.68 17.56 17.82
N ARG A 128 -2.01 16.85 18.90
CA ARG A 128 -1.20 15.74 19.43
C ARG A 128 -1.92 14.40 19.31
N TYR A 129 -3.02 14.40 18.56
CA TYR A 129 -3.81 13.21 18.34
C TYR A 129 -2.94 12.11 17.70
N ASN A 130 -2.88 10.94 18.32
CA ASN A 130 -2.17 9.77 17.82
C ASN A 130 -2.69 8.50 18.51
N ASN A 131 -2.36 7.34 17.95
CA ASN A 131 -2.73 6.03 18.47
C ASN A 131 -1.50 5.22 18.93
N GLY A 132 -0.45 5.89 19.39
CA GLY A 132 0.80 5.31 19.85
C GLY A 132 1.87 5.19 18.75
N GLY A 133 3.00 4.59 19.10
CA GLY A 133 4.15 4.42 18.21
C GLY A 133 4.89 5.72 17.88
N VAL A 134 4.79 6.75 18.75
CA VAL A 134 5.46 8.04 18.58
C VAL A 134 6.07 8.52 19.90
N PRO A 135 7.15 9.33 19.86
CA PRO A 135 7.72 10.00 21.03
C PRO A 135 6.74 10.98 21.71
N GLU A 136 6.95 11.28 22.99
CA GLU A 136 6.06 12.15 23.79
C GLU A 136 5.94 13.59 23.25
N ASN A 137 6.97 14.08 22.56
CA ASN A 137 6.97 15.41 21.94
C ASN A 137 6.28 15.48 20.58
N PHE A 138 5.67 14.40 20.13
CA PHE A 138 4.93 14.36 18.85
C PHE A 138 3.84 15.43 18.79
N GLY A 139 3.74 16.08 17.64
CA GLY A 139 2.70 17.04 17.34
C GLY A 139 2.71 17.46 15.88
N ASN A 140 1.53 17.82 15.38
CA ASN A 140 1.41 18.46 14.08
C ASN A 140 0.98 19.92 14.31
N HIS A 141 1.80 20.86 13.88
CA HIS A 141 1.60 22.30 14.00
C HIS A 141 0.93 22.80 12.72
N PHE A 142 -0.12 23.63 12.85
CA PHE A 142 -0.85 24.10 11.69
C PHE A 142 -1.21 25.57 11.77
N ILE A 143 -1.48 26.17 10.60
CA ILE A 143 -1.91 27.54 10.40
C ILE A 143 -3.08 27.53 9.42
N VAL A 144 -4.11 28.36 9.73
CA VAL A 144 -5.29 28.58 8.89
C VAL A 144 -5.51 30.06 8.74
N GLU A 145 -5.26 30.61 7.56
CA GLU A 145 -5.37 32.03 7.24
C GLU A 145 -6.63 32.33 6.43
N PHE A 146 -7.20 33.53 6.64
CA PHE A 146 -8.43 33.97 6.02
C PHE A 146 -8.20 35.25 5.21
N ASP A 147 -8.69 35.30 3.96
CA ASP A 147 -8.60 36.48 3.09
C ASP A 147 -9.61 37.59 3.48
N LYS A 148 -10.59 37.25 4.32
CA LYS A 148 -11.64 38.17 4.82
C LYS A 148 -11.47 38.46 6.31
N PRO A 149 -11.84 39.66 6.77
CA PRO A 149 -11.72 40.00 8.19
C PRO A 149 -12.65 39.17 9.06
N VAL A 150 -12.09 38.60 10.12
CA VAL A 150 -12.83 37.92 11.17
C VAL A 150 -13.51 38.95 12.05
N VAL A 151 -14.84 38.81 12.27
CA VAL A 151 -15.62 39.73 13.11
C VAL A 151 -15.77 39.24 14.54
N GLU A 152 -15.64 37.96 14.78
CA GLU A 152 -15.70 37.31 16.10
C GLU A 152 -14.90 36.04 16.08
N ALA A 153 -14.17 35.75 17.14
CA ALA A 153 -13.43 34.49 17.31
C ALA A 153 -13.57 33.98 18.75
N GLY A 154 -13.46 32.68 18.93
CA GLY A 154 -13.45 32.04 20.24
C GLY A 154 -12.87 30.64 20.17
N THR A 155 -12.65 30.08 21.35
CA THR A 155 -12.20 28.69 21.54
C THR A 155 -13.11 28.01 22.54
N ASP A 156 -13.26 26.70 22.39
CA ASP A 156 -13.95 25.87 23.38
C ASP A 156 -12.94 25.02 24.18
N GLU A 157 -13.44 24.34 25.21
CA GLU A 157 -12.66 23.47 26.09
C GLU A 157 -12.17 22.18 25.40
N ASN A 158 -12.65 21.91 24.18
CA ASN A 158 -12.34 20.70 23.40
C ASN A 158 -11.26 20.91 22.35
N SER A 159 -10.45 21.97 22.44
CA SER A 159 -9.42 22.33 21.45
C SER A 159 -10.00 22.65 20.07
N CYS A 160 -11.22 23.19 20.01
CA CYS A 160 -11.82 23.79 18.85
C CYS A 160 -11.72 25.31 18.88
N ALA A 161 -11.28 25.92 17.78
CA ALA A 161 -11.43 27.35 17.53
C ALA A 161 -12.56 27.59 16.54
N TYR A 162 -13.25 28.71 16.69
CA TYR A 162 -14.19 29.19 15.68
C TYR A 162 -13.95 30.66 15.35
N VAL A 163 -14.24 31.00 14.11
CA VAL A 163 -14.28 32.39 13.62
C VAL A 163 -15.56 32.63 12.88
N ARG A 164 -16.08 33.87 13.02
CA ARG A 164 -17.30 34.31 12.35
C ARG A 164 -16.99 35.41 11.33
N PHE A 165 -17.65 35.32 10.20
CA PHE A 165 -17.58 36.29 9.11
C PHE A 165 -18.92 37.03 8.93
N ARG A 166 -18.88 38.11 8.16
CA ARG A 166 -20.05 38.81 7.66
C ARG A 166 -19.78 39.15 6.19
N LEU A 167 -20.12 38.22 5.31
CA LEU A 167 -19.93 38.34 3.87
C LEU A 167 -21.29 38.41 3.19
N ASN A 168 -21.37 39.08 2.05
CA ASN A 168 -22.58 39.07 1.25
C ASN A 168 -22.94 37.65 0.80
N ALA A 169 -24.22 37.39 0.53
CA ALA A 169 -24.63 36.09 0.01
C ALA A 169 -23.89 35.75 -1.27
N GLY A 170 -23.25 34.57 -1.32
CA GLY A 170 -22.47 34.09 -2.46
C GLY A 170 -21.08 34.74 -2.60
N GLU A 171 -20.66 35.64 -1.70
CA GLU A 171 -19.29 36.11 -1.65
C GLU A 171 -18.35 34.98 -1.20
N THR A 172 -17.21 34.87 -1.89
CA THR A 172 -16.23 33.82 -1.61
C THR A 172 -15.30 34.18 -0.46
N LEU A 173 -15.18 33.29 0.50
CA LEU A 173 -14.13 33.26 1.50
C LEU A 173 -13.01 32.30 1.01
N THR A 174 -11.79 32.80 0.93
CA THR A 174 -10.61 31.98 0.65
C THR A 174 -9.88 31.65 1.95
N VAL A 175 -9.56 30.40 2.14
CA VAL A 175 -8.82 29.90 3.31
C VAL A 175 -7.56 29.20 2.83
N HIS A 176 -6.41 29.66 3.34
CA HIS A 176 -5.12 29.02 3.12
C HIS A 176 -4.68 28.28 4.38
N THR A 177 -4.23 27.07 4.26
CA THR A 177 -3.76 26.29 5.40
C THR A 177 -2.51 25.50 5.05
N ALA A 178 -1.64 25.34 6.04
CA ALA A 178 -0.50 24.43 5.96
C ALA A 178 -0.17 23.85 7.34
N SER A 179 0.57 22.76 7.35
CA SER A 179 1.00 22.08 8.57
C SER A 179 2.45 21.61 8.50
N SER A 180 2.98 21.28 9.70
CA SER A 180 4.33 20.74 9.88
C SER A 180 4.38 19.83 11.10
N PHE A 181 5.13 18.74 11.01
CA PHE A 181 5.46 17.92 12.19
C PHE A 181 6.69 18.43 12.95
N ILE A 182 7.34 19.51 12.46
CA ILE A 182 8.56 20.07 13.04
C ILE A 182 8.25 21.22 14.00
N SER A 183 7.58 22.30 13.50
CA SER A 183 7.27 23.49 14.31
C SER A 183 6.24 24.38 13.63
N HIS A 184 5.77 25.42 14.36
CA HIS A 184 4.91 26.47 13.80
C HIS A 184 5.64 27.32 12.75
N GLU A 185 6.94 27.61 12.95
CA GLU A 185 7.77 28.32 11.99
C GLU A 185 7.88 27.54 10.68
N GLN A 186 8.05 26.24 10.78
CA GLN A 186 8.08 25.38 9.60
C GLN A 186 6.71 25.30 8.92
N ALA A 187 5.61 25.24 9.67
CA ALA A 187 4.26 25.31 9.10
C ALA A 187 4.02 26.63 8.35
N ARG A 188 4.54 27.76 8.89
CA ARG A 188 4.51 29.08 8.22
C ARG A 188 5.32 29.07 6.94
N LEU A 189 6.49 28.46 6.96
CA LEU A 189 7.36 28.30 5.78
C LEU A 189 6.65 27.46 4.69
N ASN A 190 6.03 26.35 5.06
CA ASN A 190 5.26 25.52 4.15
C ASN A 190 4.08 26.29 3.53
N LEU A 191 3.34 27.05 4.35
CA LEU A 191 2.25 27.91 3.87
C LEU A 191 2.74 28.91 2.84
N SER A 192 3.81 29.65 3.17
CA SER A 192 4.40 30.66 2.30
C SER A 192 4.88 30.09 0.95
N ARG A 193 5.43 28.89 0.95
CA ARG A 193 5.93 28.25 -0.27
C ARG A 193 4.85 27.65 -1.15
N GLU A 194 3.85 27.06 -0.53
CA GLU A 194 2.95 26.17 -1.25
C GLU A 194 1.62 26.83 -1.62
N VAL A 195 1.09 27.70 -0.76
CA VAL A 195 -0.28 28.21 -0.94
C VAL A 195 -0.48 29.72 -0.77
N ASP A 196 0.45 30.45 -0.16
CA ASP A 196 0.28 31.88 0.11
C ASP A 196 0.10 32.67 -1.20
N GLY A 197 -0.94 33.51 -1.22
CA GLY A 197 -1.30 34.34 -2.37
C GLY A 197 -1.80 33.56 -3.61
N ARG A 198 -2.00 32.26 -3.51
CA ARG A 198 -2.49 31.42 -4.62
C ARG A 198 -4.01 31.26 -4.55
N SER A 199 -4.66 31.26 -5.70
CA SER A 199 -6.07 30.90 -5.82
C SER A 199 -6.27 29.37 -5.82
N LEU A 200 -7.48 28.92 -5.52
CA LEU A 200 -7.86 27.50 -5.67
C LEU A 200 -7.58 27.01 -7.11
N ALA A 201 -7.84 27.84 -8.11
CA ALA A 201 -7.62 27.49 -9.50
C ALA A 201 -6.13 27.22 -9.81
N ASP A 202 -5.22 28.04 -9.25
CA ASP A 202 -3.78 27.88 -9.44
C ASP A 202 -3.29 26.58 -8.81
N VAL A 203 -3.71 26.27 -7.57
CA VAL A 203 -3.32 25.05 -6.86
C VAL A 203 -3.91 23.81 -7.56
N SER A 204 -5.17 23.87 -7.97
CA SER A 204 -5.81 22.77 -8.71
C SER A 204 -5.14 22.51 -10.06
N ALA A 205 -4.78 23.56 -10.80
CA ALA A 205 -4.09 23.40 -12.09
C ALA A 205 -2.70 22.76 -11.92
N GLU A 206 -1.96 23.13 -10.89
CA GLU A 206 -0.67 22.51 -10.59
C GLU A 206 -0.82 21.07 -10.10
N ALA A 207 -1.75 20.79 -9.19
CA ALA A 207 -2.03 19.44 -8.74
C ALA A 207 -2.42 18.54 -9.91
N LYS A 208 -3.30 19.04 -10.82
CA LYS A 208 -3.66 18.31 -12.04
C LYS A 208 -2.44 18.00 -12.90
N ARG A 209 -1.55 18.96 -13.11
CA ARG A 209 -0.33 18.76 -13.90
C ARG A 209 0.57 17.69 -13.30
N ILE A 210 0.74 17.71 -11.96
CA ILE A 210 1.57 16.72 -11.25
C ILE A 210 0.94 15.33 -11.37
N TRP A 211 -0.37 15.19 -11.13
CA TRP A 211 -1.07 13.91 -11.26
C TRP A 211 -1.07 13.38 -12.70
N ASP A 212 -1.30 14.24 -13.70
CA ASP A 212 -1.22 13.88 -15.13
C ASP A 212 0.19 13.39 -15.50
N GLU A 213 1.25 14.00 -14.95
CA GLU A 213 2.63 13.59 -15.15
C GLU A 213 2.92 12.23 -14.52
N GLN A 214 2.54 12.03 -13.25
CA GLN A 214 2.83 10.79 -12.54
C GLN A 214 2.02 9.61 -13.10
N MET A 215 0.72 9.77 -13.27
CA MET A 215 -0.12 8.71 -13.84
C MET A 215 0.17 8.48 -15.32
N GLY A 216 0.59 9.51 -16.04
CA GLY A 216 0.95 9.44 -17.46
C GLY A 216 2.23 8.64 -17.75
N ARG A 217 2.98 8.18 -16.73
CA ARG A 217 4.11 7.27 -16.91
C ARG A 217 3.68 5.90 -17.45
N ILE A 218 2.44 5.52 -17.22
CA ILE A 218 1.83 4.33 -17.83
C ILE A 218 0.61 4.79 -18.64
N LYS A 219 0.67 4.62 -19.95
CA LYS A 219 -0.40 4.95 -20.88
C LYS A 219 -1.04 3.68 -21.41
N VAL A 220 -2.37 3.57 -21.25
CA VAL A 220 -3.15 2.47 -21.84
C VAL A 220 -3.99 2.99 -23.01
N GLU A 221 -4.06 2.21 -24.08
CA GLU A 221 -4.83 2.52 -25.29
C GLU A 221 -5.77 1.35 -25.61
N GLY A 222 -7.01 1.66 -26.00
CA GLY A 222 -8.05 0.66 -26.23
C GLY A 222 -8.70 0.18 -24.94
N GLY A 223 -9.36 -0.96 -24.99
CA GLY A 223 -10.25 -1.43 -23.92
C GLY A 223 -11.53 -0.59 -23.82
N THR A 224 -12.35 -0.86 -22.81
CA THR A 224 -13.56 -0.08 -22.54
C THR A 224 -13.25 1.15 -21.68
N GLU A 225 -14.15 2.14 -21.69
CA GLU A 225 -14.05 3.31 -20.79
C GLU A 225 -14.02 2.89 -19.32
N GLU A 226 -14.80 1.87 -18.96
CA GLU A 226 -14.83 1.27 -17.63
C GLU A 226 -13.45 0.71 -17.24
N GLN A 227 -12.82 -0.07 -18.11
CA GLN A 227 -11.48 -0.62 -17.88
C GLN A 227 -10.42 0.47 -17.71
N GLN A 228 -10.48 1.53 -18.53
CA GLN A 228 -9.55 2.66 -18.40
C GLN A 228 -9.75 3.41 -17.09
N LYS A 229 -10.99 3.69 -16.68
CA LYS A 229 -11.31 4.32 -15.40
C LYS A 229 -10.80 3.45 -14.21
N THR A 230 -11.05 2.16 -14.26
CA THR A 230 -10.58 1.21 -13.25
C THR A 230 -9.06 1.23 -13.16
N PHE A 231 -8.36 1.19 -14.31
CA PHE A 231 -6.90 1.22 -14.35
C PHE A 231 -6.32 2.49 -13.71
N TYR A 232 -6.79 3.67 -14.14
CA TYR A 232 -6.26 4.93 -13.60
C TYR A 232 -6.70 5.18 -12.15
N SER A 233 -7.86 4.68 -11.73
CA SER A 233 -8.25 4.71 -10.31
C SER A 233 -7.35 3.82 -9.45
N CYS A 234 -6.98 2.63 -9.94
CA CYS A 234 -6.01 1.76 -9.28
C CYS A 234 -4.61 2.43 -9.24
N LEU A 235 -4.16 3.01 -10.35
CA LEU A 235 -2.85 3.69 -10.38
C LEU A 235 -2.81 4.88 -9.42
N TYR A 236 -3.88 5.67 -9.33
CA TYR A 236 -4.01 6.75 -8.35
C TYR A 236 -3.88 6.22 -6.92
N ARG A 237 -4.58 5.13 -6.55
CA ARG A 237 -4.51 4.54 -5.20
C ARG A 237 -3.11 4.03 -4.85
N THR A 238 -2.36 3.47 -5.81
CA THR A 238 -0.97 3.02 -5.56
C THR A 238 -0.02 4.17 -5.22
N LEU A 239 -0.36 5.41 -5.57
CA LEU A 239 0.46 6.60 -5.34
C LEU A 239 0.06 7.38 -4.08
N LEU A 240 -0.93 6.93 -3.32
CA LEU A 240 -1.36 7.58 -2.08
C LEU A 240 -0.47 7.22 -0.89
N PHE A 241 0.19 6.07 -0.92
CA PHE A 241 1.07 5.56 0.14
C PHE A 241 2.35 4.95 -0.47
N PRO A 242 3.47 4.97 0.28
CA PRO A 242 3.68 5.59 1.58
C PRO A 242 3.59 7.11 1.53
N ARG A 243 3.29 7.72 2.68
CA ARG A 243 3.23 9.18 2.81
C ARG A 243 4.63 9.78 2.89
N GLU A 244 4.85 10.90 2.20
CA GLU A 244 6.00 11.78 2.44
C GLU A 244 5.90 12.41 3.82
N PHE A 245 6.85 12.09 4.71
CA PHE A 245 6.90 12.59 6.09
C PHE A 245 8.07 13.55 6.31
N TYR A 246 8.64 14.07 5.24
CA TYR A 246 9.69 15.07 5.24
C TYR A 246 9.14 16.41 4.75
N GLU A 247 9.87 17.45 5.05
CA GLU A 247 9.58 18.85 4.71
C GLU A 247 10.85 19.49 4.13
N PHE A 248 10.80 20.75 3.76
CA PHE A 248 11.97 21.47 3.27
C PHE A 248 12.28 22.67 4.18
N ASN A 249 13.52 22.78 4.65
CA ASN A 249 13.98 23.93 5.44
C ASN A 249 14.13 25.22 4.59
N GLU A 250 14.55 26.32 5.20
CA GLU A 250 14.76 27.60 4.48
C GLU A 250 15.76 27.51 3.33
N GLN A 251 16.69 26.57 3.38
CA GLN A 251 17.70 26.31 2.37
C GLN A 251 17.24 25.35 1.27
N GLU A 252 15.96 24.96 1.28
CA GLU A 252 15.36 23.96 0.36
C GLU A 252 15.97 22.55 0.51
N GLU A 253 16.55 22.25 1.68
CA GLU A 253 17.05 20.92 2.00
C GLU A 253 15.95 20.08 2.68
N PRO A 254 15.84 18.77 2.37
CA PRO A 254 14.86 17.91 3.03
C PRO A 254 15.23 17.70 4.51
N VAL A 255 14.22 17.87 5.37
CA VAL A 255 14.32 17.67 6.83
C VAL A 255 13.06 16.99 7.30
N TYR A 256 13.14 16.25 8.41
CA TYR A 256 11.94 15.61 8.98
C TYR A 256 12.02 15.52 10.52
N TYR A 257 10.85 15.55 11.14
CA TYR A 257 10.68 15.08 12.52
C TYR A 257 10.72 13.57 12.51
N SER A 258 11.63 12.97 13.30
CA SER A 258 11.68 11.51 13.43
C SER A 258 10.54 10.98 14.31
N PRO A 259 9.66 10.12 13.76
CA PRO A 259 8.66 9.45 14.58
C PRO A 259 9.24 8.34 15.45
N TYR A 260 10.56 8.13 15.42
CA TYR A 260 11.27 7.08 16.14
C TYR A 260 12.02 7.63 17.37
N ASP A 261 12.77 8.72 17.23
CA ASP A 261 13.55 9.32 18.35
C ASP A 261 13.06 10.71 18.78
N GLY A 262 12.14 11.33 18.02
CA GLY A 262 11.56 12.64 18.36
C GLY A 262 12.46 13.83 18.04
N LEU A 263 13.54 13.63 17.31
CA LEU A 263 14.46 14.69 16.89
C LEU A 263 14.18 15.12 15.45
N VAL A 264 14.75 16.25 15.05
CA VAL A 264 14.72 16.70 13.66
C VAL A 264 16.00 16.30 12.97
N HIS A 265 15.87 15.59 11.86
CA HIS A 265 16.99 15.09 11.04
C HIS A 265 16.94 15.66 9.61
N ASN A 266 18.10 15.65 8.95
CA ASN A 266 18.20 15.94 7.52
C ASN A 266 17.91 14.70 6.69
N GLY A 267 17.26 14.86 5.54
CA GLY A 267 16.98 13.79 4.59
C GLY A 267 15.50 13.50 4.43
N TYR A 268 15.21 12.30 3.94
CA TYR A 268 13.86 11.87 3.60
C TYR A 268 13.32 10.87 4.64
N MET A 269 12.04 11.01 4.97
CA MET A 269 11.29 10.06 5.79
C MET A 269 9.95 9.78 5.10
N TYR A 270 9.60 8.50 5.04
CA TYR A 270 8.31 8.01 4.56
C TYR A 270 7.64 7.18 5.65
N THR A 271 6.32 7.20 5.68
CA THR A 271 5.52 6.48 6.68
C THR A 271 4.17 6.04 6.10
N ASP A 272 3.29 5.53 6.95
CA ASP A 272 1.95 5.05 6.59
C ASP A 272 2.01 3.91 5.57
N ASN A 273 2.75 2.86 5.93
CA ASN A 273 2.88 1.71 5.06
C ASN A 273 3.07 0.41 5.85
N GLY A 274 2.33 -0.62 5.47
CA GLY A 274 2.51 -2.01 5.90
C GLY A 274 3.29 -2.78 4.85
N PHE A 275 4.51 -3.19 5.20
CA PHE A 275 5.39 -3.85 4.21
C PHE A 275 4.94 -5.28 3.91
N TRP A 276 4.25 -5.94 4.87
CA TRP A 276 3.66 -7.26 4.64
C TRP A 276 2.71 -7.28 3.43
N ASP A 277 1.96 -6.19 3.23
CA ASP A 277 1.08 -6.01 2.08
C ASP A 277 1.86 -5.59 0.85
N THR A 278 2.62 -4.50 0.96
CA THR A 278 3.12 -3.71 -0.17
C THR A 278 4.41 -4.21 -0.80
N PHE A 279 5.15 -5.13 -0.13
CA PHE A 279 6.36 -5.71 -0.73
C PHE A 279 6.06 -6.48 -2.01
N ARG A 280 4.83 -6.99 -2.15
CA ARG A 280 4.42 -7.92 -3.21
C ARG A 280 4.30 -7.24 -4.57
N ALA A 281 3.73 -6.02 -4.63
CA ALA A 281 3.54 -5.31 -5.91
C ALA A 281 3.79 -3.80 -5.84
N VAL A 282 3.43 -3.09 -4.76
CA VAL A 282 3.59 -1.62 -4.69
C VAL A 282 5.06 -1.22 -4.83
N HIS A 283 5.94 -1.75 -3.99
CA HIS A 283 7.37 -1.44 -4.07
C HIS A 283 8.03 -1.91 -5.36
N PRO A 284 7.72 -3.12 -5.89
CA PRO A 284 8.11 -3.51 -7.24
C PRO A 284 7.63 -2.57 -8.34
N LEU A 285 6.42 -1.96 -8.21
CA LEU A 285 5.94 -0.95 -9.14
C LEU A 285 6.76 0.33 -9.04
N PHE A 286 7.08 0.77 -7.81
CA PHE A 286 7.93 1.95 -7.61
C PHE A 286 9.33 1.75 -8.16
N THR A 287 9.95 0.59 -7.97
CA THR A 287 11.28 0.32 -8.56
C THR A 287 11.27 0.34 -10.09
N LEU A 288 10.14 0.02 -10.73
CA LEU A 288 10.01 0.03 -12.18
C LEU A 288 9.63 1.40 -12.75
N ILE A 289 8.66 2.08 -12.15
CA ILE A 289 8.01 3.26 -12.71
C ILE A 289 8.47 4.56 -12.02
N TYR A 290 8.78 4.49 -10.72
CA TYR A 290 9.12 5.65 -9.86
C TYR A 290 10.41 5.39 -9.06
N PRO A 291 11.54 5.05 -9.75
CA PRO A 291 12.77 4.67 -9.05
C PRO A 291 13.30 5.76 -8.11
N GLU A 292 13.10 7.04 -8.43
CA GLU A 292 13.47 8.17 -7.57
C GLU A 292 12.72 8.21 -6.25
N VAL A 293 11.48 7.73 -6.21
CA VAL A 293 10.68 7.58 -4.98
C VAL A 293 11.17 6.35 -4.19
N SER A 294 11.42 5.24 -4.88
CA SER A 294 11.96 4.02 -4.27
C SER A 294 13.30 4.28 -3.57
N GLU A 295 14.21 5.05 -4.18
CA GLU A 295 15.49 5.45 -3.57
C GLU A 295 15.32 6.13 -2.21
N ARG A 296 14.40 7.10 -2.14
CA ARG A 296 14.10 7.84 -0.90
C ARG A 296 13.44 6.95 0.15
N ILE A 297 12.57 6.04 -0.27
CA ILE A 297 11.92 5.08 0.65
C ILE A 297 12.97 4.13 1.25
N MET A 298 13.90 3.60 0.46
CA MET A 298 14.96 2.72 0.98
C MET A 298 15.87 3.45 1.98
N GLN A 299 16.20 4.72 1.70
CA GLN A 299 16.93 5.53 2.67
C GLN A 299 16.14 5.77 3.95
N SER A 300 14.82 6.01 3.85
CA SER A 300 13.93 6.18 4.99
C SER A 300 13.89 4.93 5.90
N VAL A 301 13.87 3.73 5.32
CA VAL A 301 13.93 2.48 6.09
C VAL A 301 15.22 2.37 6.90
N LEU A 302 16.36 2.78 6.33
CA LEU A 302 17.65 2.79 7.05
C LEU A 302 17.75 3.93 8.06
N ASN A 303 17.14 5.09 7.81
CA ASN A 303 17.04 6.16 8.78
C ASN A 303 16.28 5.68 10.04
N ALA A 304 15.15 5.00 9.85
CA ALA A 304 14.39 4.41 10.94
C ALA A 304 15.22 3.40 11.77
N TYR A 305 16.02 2.57 11.09
CA TYR A 305 16.96 1.66 11.77
C TYR A 305 18.00 2.42 12.61
N ASN A 306 18.60 3.47 12.06
CA ASN A 306 19.59 4.27 12.76
C ASN A 306 19.02 4.97 14.01
N GLU A 307 17.74 5.36 13.95
CA GLU A 307 17.06 6.14 14.98
C GLU A 307 16.41 5.27 16.07
N SER A 308 15.97 4.04 15.73
CA SER A 308 15.29 3.14 16.67
C SER A 308 16.03 1.83 16.97
N GLY A 309 17.04 1.49 16.18
CA GLY A 309 17.72 0.19 16.25
C GLY A 309 17.03 -0.93 15.47
N PHE A 310 15.85 -0.68 14.86
CA PHE A 310 15.12 -1.66 14.05
C PHE A 310 14.57 -1.03 12.77
N MET A 311 14.53 -1.81 11.68
CA MET A 311 13.77 -1.43 10.51
C MET A 311 12.28 -1.56 10.78
N PRO A 312 11.41 -0.66 10.27
CA PRO A 312 9.97 -0.81 10.40
C PRO A 312 9.46 -1.97 9.56
N GLU A 313 8.43 -2.67 10.06
CA GLU A 313 7.64 -3.62 9.27
C GLU A 313 6.23 -3.07 8.99
N TRP A 314 5.73 -2.26 9.92
CA TRP A 314 4.57 -1.39 9.78
C TRP A 314 4.87 -0.04 10.42
N ALA A 315 4.65 1.04 9.71
CA ALA A 315 4.90 2.41 10.19
C ALA A 315 3.64 3.27 10.06
N SER A 316 3.26 3.99 11.15
CA SER A 316 2.16 4.97 11.13
C SER A 316 2.13 5.83 12.41
N PRO A 317 2.86 6.96 12.51
CA PRO A 317 4.03 7.29 11.68
C PRO A 317 5.30 6.56 12.09
N GLY A 318 5.47 6.15 13.35
CA GLY A 318 6.53 5.28 13.85
C GLY A 318 6.12 3.81 13.83
N HIS A 319 6.86 2.97 14.56
CA HIS A 319 6.58 1.54 14.61
C HIS A 319 5.16 1.22 15.11
N ARG A 320 4.48 0.32 14.41
CA ARG A 320 3.17 -0.21 14.79
C ARG A 320 3.21 -1.72 14.92
N GLY A 321 2.57 -2.24 15.98
CA GLY A 321 2.42 -3.66 16.22
C GLY A 321 1.35 -4.28 15.33
N CYS A 322 1.66 -4.47 14.05
CA CYS A 322 0.74 -4.96 13.05
C CYS A 322 1.48 -5.91 12.10
N MET A 323 0.81 -7.01 11.70
CA MET A 323 1.29 -8.04 10.76
C MET A 323 2.57 -8.77 11.19
N ILE A 324 3.02 -9.67 10.35
CA ILE A 324 4.16 -10.57 10.58
C ILE A 324 5.24 -10.39 9.51
N GLY A 325 6.35 -11.08 9.67
CA GLY A 325 7.43 -11.14 8.67
C GLY A 325 8.49 -10.07 8.85
N ASN A 326 9.50 -10.10 7.96
CA ASN A 326 10.57 -9.11 7.88
C ASN A 326 10.63 -8.56 6.44
N ASN A 327 9.55 -7.94 6.02
CA ASN A 327 9.39 -7.53 4.63
C ASN A 327 10.22 -6.29 4.27
N SER A 328 10.71 -5.53 5.25
CA SER A 328 11.76 -4.53 5.06
C SER A 328 13.01 -5.10 4.38
N ILE A 329 13.35 -6.37 4.66
CA ILE A 329 14.46 -7.10 4.02
C ILE A 329 14.17 -7.31 2.53
N SER A 330 12.95 -7.71 2.18
CA SER A 330 12.58 -7.93 0.78
C SER A 330 12.58 -6.63 -0.03
N LEU A 331 12.14 -5.51 0.57
CA LEU A 331 12.16 -4.20 -0.07
C LEU A 331 13.57 -3.77 -0.46
N LEU A 332 14.50 -3.79 0.50
CA LEU A 332 15.90 -3.39 0.26
C LEU A 332 16.57 -4.33 -0.74
N THR A 333 16.28 -5.63 -0.67
CA THR A 333 16.82 -6.62 -1.60
C THR A 333 16.30 -6.39 -3.01
N ASP A 334 14.99 -6.25 -3.20
CA ASP A 334 14.40 -6.06 -4.53
C ASP A 334 14.89 -4.75 -5.17
N ALA A 335 14.94 -3.66 -4.39
CA ALA A 335 15.50 -2.40 -4.84
C ALA A 335 16.95 -2.54 -5.29
N TRP A 336 17.79 -3.20 -4.48
CA TRP A 336 19.18 -3.45 -4.83
C TRP A 336 19.33 -4.31 -6.09
N MET A 337 18.61 -5.40 -6.20
CA MET A 337 18.67 -6.29 -7.36
C MET A 337 18.19 -5.62 -8.65
N LYS A 338 17.33 -4.61 -8.54
CA LYS A 338 16.82 -3.80 -9.65
C LYS A 338 17.63 -2.53 -9.95
N GLY A 339 18.79 -2.38 -9.33
CA GLY A 339 19.74 -1.33 -9.68
C GLY A 339 19.69 -0.07 -8.83
N ILE A 340 18.84 0.02 -7.82
CA ILE A 340 18.83 1.13 -6.85
C ILE A 340 20.04 0.98 -5.92
N ARG A 341 20.98 1.95 -5.97
CA ARG A 341 22.29 1.88 -5.29
C ARG A 341 22.58 3.10 -4.43
N THR A 342 21.59 3.92 -4.13
CA THR A 342 21.74 5.20 -3.44
C THR A 342 21.80 5.06 -1.92
N PHE A 343 21.49 3.90 -1.37
CA PHE A 343 21.57 3.64 0.06
C PHE A 343 22.84 2.86 0.47
N ASP A 344 23.25 2.99 1.73
CA ASP A 344 24.43 2.31 2.30
C ASP A 344 24.18 0.81 2.39
N LYS A 345 24.85 0.05 1.53
CA LYS A 345 24.72 -1.42 1.44
C LYS A 345 25.23 -2.16 2.68
N ASP A 346 26.28 -1.63 3.32
CA ASP A 346 26.90 -2.28 4.48
C ASP A 346 26.01 -2.07 5.72
N LYS A 347 25.44 -0.87 5.87
CA LYS A 347 24.41 -0.58 6.87
C LYS A 347 23.12 -1.37 6.61
N ALA A 348 22.71 -1.52 5.36
CA ALA A 348 21.55 -2.34 5.02
C ALA A 348 21.75 -3.81 5.40
N LEU A 349 22.92 -4.38 5.11
CA LEU A 349 23.23 -5.76 5.49
C LEU A 349 23.27 -5.92 7.02
N GLU A 350 23.88 -4.98 7.75
CA GLU A 350 23.88 -4.94 9.23
C GLU A 350 22.45 -4.96 9.77
N ALA A 351 21.59 -4.05 9.26
CA ALA A 351 20.20 -3.94 9.68
C ALA A 351 19.39 -5.21 9.39
N MET A 352 19.55 -5.78 8.20
CA MET A 352 18.89 -7.04 7.82
C MET A 352 19.28 -8.20 8.73
N VAL A 353 20.57 -8.38 9.00
CA VAL A 353 21.07 -9.43 9.90
C VAL A 353 20.53 -9.22 11.31
N HIS A 354 20.59 -7.97 11.84
CA HIS A 354 20.03 -7.64 13.14
C HIS A 354 18.54 -7.99 13.24
N GLN A 355 17.76 -7.62 12.23
CA GLN A 355 16.31 -7.88 12.17
C GLN A 355 15.97 -9.37 12.27
N THR A 356 16.85 -10.27 11.79
CA THR A 356 16.64 -11.73 11.83
C THR A 356 17.06 -12.40 13.14
N GLN A 357 17.89 -11.75 13.97
CA GLN A 357 18.53 -12.33 15.16
C GLN A 357 18.06 -11.69 16.46
N ALA A 358 17.17 -10.74 16.41
CA ALA A 358 16.72 -9.98 17.55
C ALA A 358 15.19 -9.84 17.55
N ARG A 359 14.66 -9.53 18.73
CA ARG A 359 13.30 -9.05 18.97
C ARG A 359 13.39 -7.89 19.95
N SER A 360 12.59 -6.86 19.75
CA SER A 360 12.44 -5.81 20.76
C SER A 360 11.36 -6.18 21.76
N GLU A 361 11.60 -5.92 23.04
CA GLU A 361 10.57 -6.01 24.09
C GLU A 361 9.74 -4.72 24.17
N GLU A 362 10.31 -3.59 23.72
CA GLU A 362 9.69 -2.26 23.79
C GLU A 362 8.91 -1.92 22.50
N ILE A 363 9.42 -2.36 21.36
CA ILE A 363 8.85 -2.08 20.04
C ILE A 363 8.20 -3.36 19.51
N SER A 364 6.89 -3.37 19.42
CA SER A 364 6.16 -4.52 18.89
C SER A 364 6.36 -4.68 17.38
N SER A 365 6.28 -5.92 16.89
CA SER A 365 6.35 -6.29 15.45
C SER A 365 7.65 -5.90 14.74
N VAL A 366 8.76 -5.79 15.46
CA VAL A 366 10.09 -5.65 14.88
C VAL A 366 11.00 -6.80 15.32
N GLY A 367 11.95 -7.16 14.47
CA GLY A 367 12.74 -8.36 14.68
C GLY A 367 11.92 -9.63 14.37
N ARG A 368 12.25 -10.75 15.00
CA ARG A 368 11.58 -12.05 14.81
C ARG A 368 11.03 -12.61 16.10
N ASP A 369 9.73 -12.81 16.15
CA ASP A 369 9.09 -13.58 17.20
C ASP A 369 9.41 -15.06 17.03
N GLY A 370 9.91 -15.73 18.09
CA GLY A 370 10.36 -17.12 18.03
C GLY A 370 11.69 -17.32 17.25
N TYR A 371 12.57 -16.30 17.18
CA TYR A 371 13.83 -16.39 16.41
C TYR A 371 14.77 -17.49 16.93
N ALA A 372 14.82 -17.73 18.24
CA ALA A 372 15.69 -18.73 18.85
C ALA A 372 15.23 -20.16 18.48
N GLU A 373 13.94 -20.39 18.50
CA GLU A 373 13.31 -21.64 18.06
C GLU A 373 13.49 -21.84 16.57
N TYR A 374 13.27 -20.79 15.78
CA TYR A 374 13.49 -20.84 14.33
C TYR A 374 14.95 -21.20 13.99
N ASP A 375 15.93 -20.67 14.71
CA ASP A 375 17.35 -20.99 14.51
C ASP A 375 17.69 -22.42 14.91
N SER A 376 17.10 -22.94 16.00
CA SER A 376 17.44 -24.25 16.54
C SER A 376 16.63 -25.40 15.93
N LEU A 377 15.35 -25.18 15.62
CA LEU A 377 14.42 -26.20 15.11
C LEU A 377 14.29 -26.14 13.58
N GLY A 378 14.62 -25.00 12.97
CA GLY A 378 14.35 -24.73 11.55
C GLY A 378 12.88 -24.36 11.28
N TYR A 379 12.10 -24.03 12.30
CA TYR A 379 10.75 -23.51 12.21
C TYR A 379 10.34 -22.84 13.53
N VAL A 380 9.30 -22.02 13.49
CA VAL A 380 8.65 -21.47 14.68
C VAL A 380 7.59 -22.45 15.16
N PRO A 381 7.62 -22.90 16.45
CA PRO A 381 6.70 -23.90 16.96
C PRO A 381 5.33 -23.32 17.37
N TYR A 382 4.26 -24.08 17.14
CA TYR A 382 2.89 -23.78 17.56
C TYR A 382 2.41 -24.86 18.55
N PRO A 383 1.77 -24.55 19.68
CA PRO A 383 1.15 -23.25 20.00
C PRO A 383 2.03 -22.27 20.79
N GLU A 384 3.31 -22.55 20.98
CA GLU A 384 4.23 -21.72 21.77
C GLU A 384 4.33 -20.31 21.22
N VAL A 385 4.32 -20.17 19.89
CA VAL A 385 4.26 -18.89 19.18
C VAL A 385 3.00 -18.84 18.32
N HIS A 386 2.25 -17.77 18.44
CA HIS A 386 1.07 -17.53 17.60
C HIS A 386 1.49 -17.28 16.13
N GLU A 387 0.66 -17.68 15.16
CA GLU A 387 0.93 -17.53 13.71
C GLU A 387 2.23 -18.20 13.24
N ALA A 388 2.65 -19.25 13.93
CA ALA A 388 3.97 -19.84 13.80
C ALA A 388 4.30 -20.37 12.40
N THR A 389 3.34 -21.00 11.72
CA THR A 389 3.53 -21.51 10.35
C THR A 389 3.69 -20.35 9.37
N ALA A 390 2.82 -19.34 9.45
CA ALA A 390 2.91 -18.15 8.63
C ALA A 390 4.26 -17.44 8.84
N LYS A 391 4.67 -17.23 10.10
CA LYS A 391 5.98 -16.64 10.45
C LYS A 391 7.14 -17.42 9.86
N THR A 392 7.13 -18.75 9.95
CA THR A 392 8.19 -19.59 9.36
C THR A 392 8.32 -19.39 7.85
N LEU A 393 7.20 -19.33 7.14
CA LEU A 393 7.19 -19.15 5.68
C LEU A 393 7.71 -17.75 5.29
N GLU A 394 7.27 -16.71 5.98
CA GLU A 394 7.74 -15.34 5.81
C GLU A 394 9.25 -15.22 6.11
N TYR A 395 9.72 -15.84 7.20
CA TYR A 395 11.14 -15.81 7.57
C TYR A 395 12.01 -16.54 6.55
N ALA A 396 11.56 -17.67 6.02
CA ALA A 396 12.30 -18.40 4.98
C ALA A 396 12.45 -17.57 3.70
N TYR A 397 11.42 -16.84 3.29
CA TYR A 397 11.51 -15.91 2.17
C TYR A 397 12.42 -14.70 2.48
N ALA A 398 12.30 -14.10 3.66
CA ALA A 398 13.17 -13.00 4.06
C ALA A 398 14.64 -13.43 4.14
N ASP A 399 14.92 -14.67 4.61
CA ASP A 399 16.27 -15.25 4.63
C ASP A 399 16.82 -15.43 3.21
N TRP A 400 16.00 -15.87 2.27
CA TRP A 400 16.39 -15.93 0.86
C TRP A 400 16.71 -14.54 0.30
N CYS A 401 15.90 -13.51 0.62
CA CYS A 401 16.17 -12.14 0.23
C CYS A 401 17.50 -11.65 0.79
N LEU A 402 17.75 -11.86 2.08
CA LEU A 402 19.00 -11.48 2.74
C LEU A 402 20.20 -12.20 2.10
N ALA A 403 20.09 -13.51 1.82
CA ALA A 403 21.12 -14.26 1.13
C ALA A 403 21.44 -13.69 -0.26
N ARG A 404 20.41 -13.32 -1.03
CA ARG A 404 20.56 -12.67 -2.33
C ARG A 404 21.28 -11.33 -2.24
N PHE A 405 20.91 -10.52 -1.24
CA PHE A 405 21.55 -9.23 -1.00
C PHE A 405 23.02 -9.40 -0.59
N ALA A 406 23.29 -10.30 0.36
CA ALA A 406 24.64 -10.61 0.83
C ALA A 406 25.54 -11.13 -0.31
N GLU A 407 25.04 -12.05 -1.15
CA GLU A 407 25.74 -12.53 -2.33
C GLU A 407 26.08 -11.39 -3.31
N ALA A 408 25.10 -10.54 -3.62
CA ALA A 408 25.25 -9.41 -4.54
C ALA A 408 26.18 -8.32 -4.02
N THR A 409 26.39 -8.23 -2.69
CA THR A 409 27.28 -7.27 -2.03
C THR A 409 28.63 -7.87 -1.64
N GLY A 410 28.88 -9.16 -1.93
CA GLY A 410 30.16 -9.83 -1.74
C GLY A 410 30.37 -10.51 -0.38
N HIS A 411 29.33 -10.69 0.41
CA HIS A 411 29.35 -11.32 1.74
C HIS A 411 28.94 -12.79 1.68
N LYS A 412 29.80 -13.61 1.08
CA LYS A 412 29.50 -15.01 0.75
C LYS A 412 29.14 -15.87 1.97
N ASP A 413 29.83 -15.74 3.09
CA ASP A 413 29.58 -16.56 4.29
C ASP A 413 28.18 -16.27 4.86
N VAL A 414 27.75 -15.01 4.83
CA VAL A 414 26.38 -14.60 5.20
C VAL A 414 25.38 -15.20 4.22
N ALA A 415 25.65 -15.08 2.92
CA ALA A 415 24.77 -15.62 1.89
C ALA A 415 24.56 -17.13 2.05
N ASP A 416 25.63 -17.91 2.21
CA ASP A 416 25.59 -19.36 2.37
C ASP A 416 24.76 -19.76 3.62
N THR A 417 24.88 -19.04 4.72
CA THR A 417 24.11 -19.27 5.95
C THR A 417 22.62 -19.05 5.72
N TYR A 418 22.25 -17.93 5.11
CA TYR A 418 20.84 -17.58 4.92
C TYR A 418 20.17 -18.35 3.77
N TYR A 419 20.92 -18.80 2.75
CA TYR A 419 20.39 -19.75 1.76
C TYR A 419 20.00 -21.10 2.39
N GLN A 420 20.71 -21.55 3.43
CA GLN A 420 20.30 -22.75 4.17
C GLN A 420 18.99 -22.52 4.93
N LYS A 421 18.89 -21.39 5.66
CA LYS A 421 17.65 -21.01 6.39
C LYS A 421 16.46 -20.83 5.46
N ALA A 422 16.67 -20.35 4.25
CA ALA A 422 15.63 -20.21 3.23
C ALA A 422 14.91 -21.54 2.87
N GLN A 423 15.48 -22.70 3.23
CA GLN A 423 14.87 -24.02 3.06
C GLN A 423 13.94 -24.41 4.21
N ASN A 424 13.87 -23.64 5.28
CA ASN A 424 13.12 -23.96 6.50
C ASN A 424 11.61 -24.15 6.28
N TYR A 425 11.03 -23.58 5.22
CA TYR A 425 9.64 -23.82 4.83
C TYR A 425 9.31 -25.31 4.67
N ARG A 426 10.30 -26.15 4.28
CA ARG A 426 10.15 -27.59 4.06
C ARG A 426 9.75 -28.33 5.34
N ASN A 427 10.17 -27.84 6.51
CA ASN A 427 9.91 -28.46 7.80
C ASN A 427 8.43 -28.43 8.21
N LEU A 428 7.66 -27.55 7.58
CA LEU A 428 6.21 -27.39 7.87
C LEU A 428 5.32 -27.97 6.76
N PHE A 429 5.88 -28.67 5.78
CA PHE A 429 5.08 -29.34 4.76
C PHE A 429 4.57 -30.70 5.26
N TYR A 430 3.29 -30.80 5.55
CA TYR A 430 2.63 -32.01 6.00
C TYR A 430 2.31 -32.90 4.79
N SER A 431 3.24 -33.78 4.45
CA SER A 431 3.22 -34.57 3.21
C SER A 431 1.98 -35.47 3.08
N GLU A 432 1.46 -36.02 4.17
CA GLU A 432 0.25 -36.86 4.14
C GLU A 432 -1.00 -36.08 3.68
N LYS A 433 -1.03 -34.79 3.89
CA LYS A 433 -2.16 -33.90 3.55
C LYS A 433 -1.86 -33.06 2.30
N GLY A 434 -0.57 -32.83 1.99
CA GLY A 434 -0.14 -31.97 0.89
C GLY A 434 -0.40 -30.47 1.15
N PHE A 435 -0.20 -30.02 2.38
CA PHE A 435 -0.37 -28.63 2.83
C PHE A 435 0.71 -28.26 3.83
N MET A 436 0.94 -26.95 3.99
CA MET A 436 1.66 -26.43 5.14
C MET A 436 0.79 -26.53 6.39
N TRP A 437 1.40 -26.99 7.51
CA TRP A 437 0.74 -27.16 8.79
C TRP A 437 1.71 -26.88 9.95
N ALA A 438 1.21 -26.91 11.18
CA ALA A 438 2.00 -26.56 12.35
C ALA A 438 2.61 -27.78 13.07
N ASN A 439 3.85 -27.58 13.57
CA ASN A 439 4.53 -28.47 14.51
C ASN A 439 4.70 -27.79 15.87
N ASP A 440 4.69 -28.57 16.97
CA ASP A 440 5.12 -28.11 18.28
C ASP A 440 6.65 -28.16 18.45
N SER A 441 7.18 -27.73 19.59
CA SER A 441 8.62 -27.75 19.87
C SER A 441 9.26 -29.15 19.96
N ASP A 442 8.46 -30.21 20.10
CA ASP A 442 8.90 -31.61 20.05
C ASP A 442 8.89 -32.19 18.60
N GLY A 443 8.47 -31.41 17.61
CA GLY A 443 8.35 -31.84 16.20
C GLY A 443 7.10 -32.64 15.90
N LYS A 444 6.08 -32.60 16.76
CA LYS A 444 4.82 -33.29 16.53
C LYS A 444 3.87 -32.41 15.78
N TRP A 445 3.25 -32.96 14.73
CA TRP A 445 2.19 -32.28 14.01
C TRP A 445 1.01 -31.97 14.90
N ARG A 446 0.51 -30.74 14.77
CA ARG A 446 -0.74 -30.34 15.42
C ARG A 446 -1.85 -31.29 15.00
N GLU A 447 -2.59 -31.83 15.99
CA GLU A 447 -3.71 -32.75 15.77
C GLU A 447 -4.91 -32.04 15.08
N ASN A 448 -5.84 -32.86 14.57
CA ASN A 448 -7.09 -32.40 13.96
C ASN A 448 -6.87 -31.46 12.75
N PHE A 449 -6.06 -31.90 11.79
CA PHE A 449 -5.81 -31.14 10.56
C PHE A 449 -7.13 -30.73 9.88
N ASP A 450 -7.26 -29.44 9.65
CA ASP A 450 -8.35 -28.82 8.89
C ASP A 450 -7.77 -27.75 7.96
N ALA A 451 -7.77 -28.02 6.65
CA ALA A 451 -7.20 -27.10 5.67
C ALA A 451 -7.97 -25.76 5.55
N THR A 452 -9.19 -25.70 6.10
CA THR A 452 -10.09 -24.53 6.07
C THR A 452 -10.11 -23.76 7.39
N GLU A 453 -9.30 -24.14 8.38
CA GLU A 453 -9.21 -23.44 9.66
C GLU A 453 -8.36 -22.18 9.54
N TRP A 454 -8.98 -21.03 9.81
CA TRP A 454 -8.35 -19.71 9.77
C TRP A 454 -7.70 -19.33 11.10
N GLY A 455 -6.59 -18.60 11.03
CA GLY A 455 -5.84 -18.17 12.23
C GLY A 455 -5.06 -19.31 12.87
N GLY A 456 -4.83 -19.22 14.18
CA GLY A 456 -3.99 -20.17 14.91
C GLY A 456 -2.53 -20.14 14.43
N PRO A 457 -2.09 -21.14 13.64
CA PRO A 457 -0.76 -21.15 13.05
C PRO A 457 -0.61 -20.20 11.84
N PHE A 458 -1.70 -19.62 11.34
CA PHE A 458 -1.74 -18.77 10.16
C PHE A 458 -2.21 -17.35 10.48
N THR A 459 -1.80 -16.39 9.68
CA THR A 459 -2.23 -15.00 9.72
C THR A 459 -3.26 -14.79 8.61
N GLU A 460 -4.45 -14.28 8.94
CA GLU A 460 -5.51 -13.92 8.00
C GLU A 460 -5.70 -14.93 6.86
N GLY A 461 -5.71 -16.20 7.21
CA GLY A 461 -5.79 -17.26 6.23
C GLY A 461 -5.79 -18.66 6.86
N CYS A 462 -5.70 -19.65 5.99
CA CYS A 462 -5.67 -21.08 6.34
C CYS A 462 -4.63 -21.81 5.47
N SER A 463 -4.56 -23.16 5.61
CA SER A 463 -3.60 -23.96 4.81
C SER A 463 -3.77 -23.79 3.30
N TRP A 464 -4.98 -23.56 2.79
CA TRP A 464 -5.20 -23.30 1.36
C TRP A 464 -4.48 -22.05 0.85
N HIS A 465 -4.33 -21.03 1.69
CA HIS A 465 -3.67 -19.79 1.32
C HIS A 465 -2.16 -19.87 1.54
N TRP A 466 -1.75 -20.29 2.72
CA TRP A 466 -0.35 -20.23 3.13
C TRP A 466 0.55 -21.30 2.52
N THR A 467 -0.01 -22.41 2.01
CA THR A 467 0.79 -23.42 1.29
C THR A 467 1.52 -22.83 0.08
N TRP A 468 1.00 -21.77 -0.51
CA TRP A 468 1.60 -21.10 -1.68
C TRP A 468 2.64 -20.04 -1.33
N SER A 469 2.80 -19.66 -0.07
CA SER A 469 3.72 -18.62 0.38
C SER A 469 5.20 -19.09 0.39
N VAL A 470 5.64 -19.69 -0.72
CA VAL A 470 7.01 -20.10 -1.01
C VAL A 470 7.46 -19.41 -2.30
N PHE A 471 7.52 -18.08 -2.24
CA PHE A 471 7.77 -17.23 -3.41
C PHE A 471 9.10 -17.53 -4.10
N HIS A 472 10.14 -17.81 -3.30
CA HIS A 472 11.51 -18.00 -3.76
C HIS A 472 11.81 -19.39 -4.30
N ASP A 473 10.96 -20.40 -4.02
CA ASP A 473 11.22 -21.79 -4.40
C ASP A 473 9.97 -22.59 -4.83
N PRO A 474 9.22 -22.13 -5.85
CA PRO A 474 8.06 -22.88 -6.36
C PRO A 474 8.40 -24.29 -6.84
N GLU A 475 9.61 -24.54 -7.39
CA GLU A 475 10.07 -25.87 -7.77
C GLU A 475 10.28 -26.78 -6.56
N GLY A 476 10.85 -26.22 -5.47
CA GLY A 476 10.95 -26.93 -4.20
C GLY A 476 9.58 -27.31 -3.63
N LEU A 477 8.60 -26.41 -3.71
CA LEU A 477 7.21 -26.69 -3.33
C LEU A 477 6.58 -27.75 -4.23
N SER A 478 6.81 -27.67 -5.55
CA SER A 478 6.34 -28.68 -6.51
C SER A 478 6.90 -30.07 -6.21
N SER A 479 8.18 -30.13 -5.85
CA SER A 479 8.84 -31.37 -5.42
C SER A 479 8.21 -31.96 -4.15
N LEU A 480 7.84 -31.13 -3.17
CA LEU A 480 7.15 -31.55 -1.96
C LEU A 480 5.74 -32.08 -2.26
N LEU A 481 5.03 -31.46 -3.20
CA LEU A 481 3.72 -31.90 -3.69
C LEU A 481 3.81 -33.17 -4.58
N GLY A 482 5.03 -33.53 -5.02
CA GLY A 482 5.36 -34.73 -5.76
C GLY A 482 5.62 -34.55 -7.24
N SER A 483 5.11 -33.54 -7.91
CA SER A 483 5.40 -33.18 -9.30
C SER A 483 4.71 -31.89 -9.74
N HIS A 484 5.17 -31.29 -10.85
CA HIS A 484 4.47 -30.18 -11.52
C HIS A 484 2.98 -30.46 -11.74
N LYS A 485 2.67 -31.68 -12.24
CA LYS A 485 1.28 -32.09 -12.48
C LYS A 485 0.44 -32.11 -11.21
N LEU A 486 0.99 -32.56 -10.09
CA LEU A 486 0.27 -32.60 -8.80
C LEU A 486 0.12 -31.20 -8.22
N MET A 487 1.11 -30.32 -8.38
CA MET A 487 0.98 -28.93 -8.00
C MET A 487 -0.08 -28.21 -8.84
N ALA A 488 -0.10 -28.40 -10.16
CA ALA A 488 -1.14 -27.85 -11.03
C ALA A 488 -2.53 -28.32 -10.62
N ALA A 489 -2.70 -29.63 -10.34
CA ALA A 489 -3.97 -30.20 -9.88
C ALA A 489 -4.40 -29.65 -8.52
N ARG A 490 -3.45 -29.34 -7.62
CA ARG A 490 -3.75 -28.70 -6.32
C ARG A 490 -4.19 -27.24 -6.52
N LEU A 491 -3.56 -26.50 -7.43
CA LEU A 491 -3.99 -25.17 -7.81
C LEU A 491 -5.40 -25.19 -8.41
N ASP A 492 -5.68 -26.12 -9.32
CA ASP A 492 -7.03 -26.30 -9.89
C ASP A 492 -8.07 -26.58 -8.80
N SER A 493 -7.71 -27.45 -7.82
CA SER A 493 -8.60 -27.79 -6.70
C SER A 493 -8.97 -26.57 -5.85
N MET A 494 -8.10 -25.61 -5.70
CA MET A 494 -8.34 -24.38 -4.92
C MET A 494 -9.55 -23.61 -5.47
N PHE A 495 -9.68 -23.48 -6.80
CA PHE A 495 -10.75 -22.73 -7.42
C PHE A 495 -12.11 -23.43 -7.43
N VAL A 496 -12.15 -24.75 -7.22
CA VAL A 496 -13.36 -25.56 -7.24
C VAL A 496 -13.71 -26.18 -5.87
N ALA A 497 -12.81 -26.06 -4.89
CA ALA A 497 -13.09 -26.48 -3.53
C ALA A 497 -14.28 -25.69 -2.97
N PRO A 498 -15.12 -26.30 -2.11
CA PRO A 498 -16.16 -25.54 -1.43
C PRO A 498 -15.54 -24.35 -0.67
N ASN A 499 -16.19 -23.18 -0.76
CA ASN A 499 -15.80 -21.98 -0.01
C ASN A 499 -16.24 -22.03 1.47
N THR A 500 -16.24 -23.24 2.05
CA THR A 500 -16.47 -23.48 3.47
C THR A 500 -15.26 -23.03 4.28
N TYR A 501 -15.52 -22.68 5.52
CA TYR A 501 -14.49 -22.19 6.42
C TYR A 501 -14.73 -22.67 7.85
N ASN A 502 -13.65 -22.74 8.59
CA ASN A 502 -13.63 -22.80 10.05
C ASN A 502 -12.93 -21.51 10.52
N TYR A 503 -13.63 -20.66 11.27
CA TYR A 503 -13.05 -19.38 11.73
C TYR A 503 -11.97 -19.54 12.82
N GLY A 504 -11.73 -20.77 13.29
CA GLY A 504 -10.61 -21.16 14.16
C GLY A 504 -10.44 -20.26 15.38
N THR A 505 -9.23 -19.79 15.60
CA THR A 505 -8.87 -18.97 16.77
C THR A 505 -9.44 -17.55 16.74
N TYR A 506 -9.95 -17.06 15.63
CA TYR A 506 -10.65 -15.76 15.58
C TYR A 506 -11.95 -15.80 16.40
N GLY A 507 -12.61 -16.95 16.52
CA GLY A 507 -13.84 -17.10 17.27
C GLY A 507 -15.09 -16.50 16.63
N PHE A 508 -14.96 -15.84 15.49
CA PHE A 508 -16.03 -15.26 14.68
C PHE A 508 -15.60 -15.13 13.21
N VAL A 509 -16.53 -14.82 12.34
CA VAL A 509 -16.24 -14.58 10.91
C VAL A 509 -15.61 -13.21 10.74
N ILE A 510 -14.31 -13.16 10.45
CA ILE A 510 -13.61 -11.94 10.11
C ILE A 510 -13.97 -11.51 8.68
N HIS A 511 -13.68 -10.26 8.29
CA HIS A 511 -14.15 -9.73 7.01
C HIS A 511 -13.53 -10.48 5.82
N GLU A 512 -12.27 -10.93 5.89
CA GLU A 512 -11.59 -11.68 4.83
C GLU A 512 -12.27 -13.03 4.54
N ILE A 513 -12.81 -13.68 5.58
CA ILE A 513 -13.62 -14.90 5.43
C ILE A 513 -14.93 -14.58 4.70
N ALA A 514 -15.62 -13.50 5.12
CA ALA A 514 -16.87 -13.08 4.50
C ALA A 514 -16.66 -12.70 3.02
N GLU A 515 -15.57 -12.03 2.72
CA GLU A 515 -15.15 -11.66 1.37
C GLU A 515 -14.84 -12.89 0.51
N MET A 516 -14.05 -13.85 1.01
CA MET A 516 -13.78 -15.11 0.29
C MET A 516 -15.08 -15.81 -0.10
N VAL A 517 -16.03 -15.89 0.83
CA VAL A 517 -17.34 -16.51 0.57
C VAL A 517 -18.11 -15.73 -0.49
N ALA A 518 -18.09 -14.40 -0.41
CA ALA A 518 -18.81 -13.54 -1.36
C ALA A 518 -18.21 -13.59 -2.77
N LEU A 519 -16.91 -13.76 -2.92
CA LEU A 519 -16.24 -13.88 -4.21
C LEU A 519 -16.65 -15.15 -4.97
N ASP A 520 -17.04 -16.21 -4.28
CA ASP A 520 -17.42 -17.50 -4.86
C ASP A 520 -16.39 -18.03 -5.89
N MET A 521 -15.13 -18.07 -5.46
CA MET A 521 -13.98 -18.57 -6.23
C MET A 521 -13.27 -19.73 -5.51
N GLY A 522 -14.05 -20.61 -4.85
CA GLY A 522 -13.54 -21.70 -4.04
C GLY A 522 -12.77 -21.19 -2.83
N GLN A 523 -11.54 -21.66 -2.66
CA GLN A 523 -10.63 -21.22 -1.58
C GLN A 523 -9.65 -20.13 -2.05
N TYR A 524 -9.83 -19.57 -3.24
CA TYR A 524 -9.04 -18.42 -3.72
C TYR A 524 -9.61 -17.10 -3.16
N ALA A 525 -9.04 -16.64 -2.06
CA ALA A 525 -9.48 -15.45 -1.32
C ALA A 525 -8.75 -14.19 -1.81
N HIS A 526 -9.03 -13.75 -3.05
CA HIS A 526 -8.31 -12.63 -3.68
C HIS A 526 -8.33 -11.33 -2.88
N GLY A 527 -9.33 -11.12 -2.04
CA GLY A 527 -9.45 -9.94 -1.19
C GLY A 527 -8.34 -9.78 -0.15
N ASN A 528 -7.51 -10.82 0.06
CA ASN A 528 -6.37 -10.75 0.97
C ASN A 528 -5.05 -11.17 0.29
N GLN A 529 -3.92 -10.55 0.67
CA GLN A 529 -2.64 -10.58 -0.03
C GLN A 529 -1.94 -11.96 -0.07
N PRO A 530 -2.04 -12.84 0.95
CA PRO A 530 -1.32 -14.11 0.96
C PRO A 530 -1.53 -14.99 -0.26
N ILE A 531 -2.67 -14.86 -0.95
CA ILE A 531 -3.03 -15.73 -2.06
C ILE A 531 -2.87 -15.08 -3.45
N GLN A 532 -2.71 -13.76 -3.52
CA GLN A 532 -2.79 -12.98 -4.78
C GLN A 532 -1.79 -13.46 -5.87
N HIS A 533 -0.64 -14.00 -5.47
CA HIS A 533 0.38 -14.51 -6.38
C HIS A 533 0.09 -15.93 -6.91
N ALA A 534 -0.77 -16.70 -6.23
CA ALA A 534 -0.92 -18.13 -6.47
C ALA A 534 -1.36 -18.47 -7.91
N ILE A 535 -2.18 -17.61 -8.54
CA ILE A 535 -2.60 -17.81 -9.94
C ILE A 535 -1.44 -17.75 -10.93
N TYR A 536 -0.33 -17.11 -10.59
CA TYR A 536 0.85 -17.07 -11.44
C TYR A 536 1.72 -18.33 -11.33
N LEU A 537 1.51 -19.17 -10.31
CA LEU A 537 2.30 -20.38 -10.09
C LEU A 537 2.12 -21.44 -11.18
N TYR A 538 1.07 -21.36 -11.97
CA TYR A 538 0.90 -22.20 -13.18
C TYR A 538 2.06 -22.04 -14.17
N ASN A 539 2.73 -20.88 -14.19
CA ASN A 539 3.91 -20.64 -15.04
C ASN A 539 5.14 -21.48 -14.65
N TYR A 540 5.18 -21.96 -13.41
CA TYR A 540 6.28 -22.78 -12.86
C TYR A 540 6.05 -24.29 -13.03
N VAL A 541 4.87 -24.66 -13.51
CA VAL A 541 4.46 -26.08 -13.66
C VAL A 541 4.05 -26.45 -15.09
N GLY A 542 4.36 -25.57 -16.05
CA GLY A 542 4.14 -25.81 -17.46
C GLY A 542 2.69 -25.67 -17.94
N GLU A 543 1.85 -24.90 -17.20
CA GLU A 543 0.47 -24.65 -17.59
C GLU A 543 0.15 -23.13 -17.63
N PRO A 544 0.96 -22.29 -18.33
CA PRO A 544 0.84 -20.83 -18.28
C PRO A 544 -0.52 -20.31 -18.77
N TRP A 545 -1.22 -21.03 -19.62
CA TRP A 545 -2.55 -20.65 -20.09
C TRP A 545 -3.59 -20.55 -18.96
N LYS A 546 -3.42 -21.32 -17.88
CA LYS A 546 -4.29 -21.23 -16.70
C LYS A 546 -4.06 -19.92 -15.94
N ALA A 547 -2.81 -19.49 -15.79
CA ALA A 547 -2.52 -18.17 -15.24
C ALA A 547 -3.17 -17.06 -16.07
N GLN A 548 -3.08 -17.13 -17.40
CA GLN A 548 -3.69 -16.17 -18.31
C GLN A 548 -5.23 -16.12 -18.15
N TYR A 549 -5.87 -17.27 -18.04
CA TYR A 549 -7.31 -17.35 -17.80
C TYR A 549 -7.70 -16.75 -16.44
N HIS A 550 -7.06 -17.18 -15.35
CA HIS A 550 -7.44 -16.77 -14.02
C HIS A 550 -7.17 -15.29 -13.77
N THR A 551 -6.06 -14.74 -14.28
CA THR A 551 -5.78 -13.31 -14.15
C THR A 551 -6.85 -12.45 -14.81
N ARG A 552 -7.31 -12.82 -16.02
CA ARG A 552 -8.43 -12.13 -16.71
C ARG A 552 -9.74 -12.28 -15.97
N ASN A 553 -10.04 -13.49 -15.48
CA ASN A 553 -11.26 -13.76 -14.73
C ASN A 553 -11.33 -12.92 -13.44
N VAL A 554 -10.22 -12.81 -12.70
CA VAL A 554 -10.14 -11.97 -11.49
C VAL A 554 -10.34 -10.49 -11.83
N MET A 555 -9.59 -9.94 -12.81
CA MET A 555 -9.75 -8.54 -13.20
C MET A 555 -11.17 -8.19 -13.61
N ASN A 556 -11.82 -9.04 -14.42
CA ASN A 556 -13.16 -8.78 -14.93
C ASN A 556 -14.26 -8.93 -13.87
N ARG A 557 -14.05 -9.75 -12.85
CA ARG A 557 -15.07 -10.02 -11.82
C ARG A 557 -14.96 -9.13 -10.60
N LEU A 558 -13.73 -8.76 -10.21
CA LEU A 558 -13.47 -8.24 -8.88
C LEU A 558 -13.02 -6.78 -8.87
N TYR A 559 -12.89 -6.16 -10.05
CA TYR A 559 -12.50 -4.76 -10.17
C TYR A 559 -13.45 -4.01 -11.10
N ASN A 560 -13.80 -2.78 -10.71
CA ASN A 560 -14.66 -1.90 -11.49
C ASN A 560 -14.39 -0.43 -11.15
N SER A 561 -15.03 0.52 -11.84
CA SER A 561 -14.86 1.96 -11.62
C SER A 561 -15.88 2.57 -10.63
N GLY A 562 -16.71 1.78 -10.01
CA GLY A 562 -17.73 2.22 -9.05
C GLY A 562 -17.16 2.43 -7.64
N PRO A 563 -18.02 2.79 -6.68
CA PRO A 563 -17.63 2.96 -5.27
C PRO A 563 -17.07 1.69 -4.61
N GLU A 564 -17.48 0.53 -5.07
CA GLU A 564 -16.97 -0.79 -4.66
C GLU A 564 -15.97 -1.30 -5.72
N GLY A 565 -14.95 -0.50 -6.04
CA GLY A 565 -14.08 -0.67 -7.19
C GLY A 565 -13.09 -1.84 -7.09
N TYR A 566 -12.99 -2.52 -5.97
CA TYR A 566 -12.10 -3.68 -5.72
C TYR A 566 -12.69 -4.55 -4.61
N CYS A 567 -12.22 -5.79 -4.52
CA CYS A 567 -12.60 -6.70 -3.44
C CYS A 567 -11.61 -6.63 -2.28
N GLY A 568 -12.11 -6.83 -1.04
CA GLY A 568 -11.30 -6.80 0.16
C GLY A 568 -10.74 -5.42 0.51
N ASP A 569 -9.68 -5.40 1.30
CA ASP A 569 -8.99 -4.18 1.68
C ASP A 569 -8.03 -3.70 0.57
N GLU A 570 -7.85 -2.40 0.47
CA GLU A 570 -6.95 -1.79 -0.54
C GLU A 570 -5.48 -1.92 -0.15
N ASP A 571 -5.19 -1.83 1.14
CA ASP A 571 -3.89 -2.07 1.79
C ASP A 571 -2.71 -1.30 1.16
N ASN A 572 -2.79 0.02 1.32
CA ASN A 572 -1.72 0.95 0.93
C ASN A 572 -1.28 0.83 -0.53
N GLY A 573 -2.22 0.54 -1.42
CA GLY A 573 -1.93 0.41 -2.85
C GLY A 573 -1.74 -1.03 -3.32
N GLN A 574 -1.68 -2.04 -2.44
CA GLN A 574 -1.33 -3.41 -2.86
C GLN A 574 -2.38 -4.05 -3.76
N THR A 575 -3.66 -3.99 -3.38
CA THR A 575 -4.76 -4.55 -4.19
C THR A 575 -4.87 -3.83 -5.55
N SER A 576 -4.63 -2.52 -5.56
CA SER A 576 -4.56 -1.73 -6.79
C SER A 576 -3.31 -2.04 -7.63
N ALA A 577 -2.13 -2.18 -7.02
CA ALA A 577 -0.89 -2.50 -7.73
C ALA A 577 -0.93 -3.90 -8.36
N TRP A 578 -1.60 -4.86 -7.70
CA TRP A 578 -1.87 -6.17 -8.30
C TRP A 578 -2.63 -6.02 -9.62
N TYR A 579 -3.71 -5.21 -9.63
CA TYR A 579 -4.48 -4.94 -10.85
C TYR A 579 -3.63 -4.26 -11.92
N ILE A 580 -2.82 -3.26 -11.56
CA ILE A 580 -1.95 -2.55 -12.51
C ILE A 580 -1.01 -3.54 -13.19
N PHE A 581 -0.21 -4.30 -12.44
CA PHE A 581 0.71 -5.27 -13.02
C PHE A 581 -0.02 -6.32 -13.88
N THR A 582 -1.14 -6.83 -13.38
CA THR A 582 -1.91 -7.85 -14.09
C THR A 582 -2.49 -7.29 -15.40
N ALA A 583 -2.95 -6.04 -15.41
CA ALA A 583 -3.42 -5.37 -16.62
C ALA A 583 -2.30 -5.11 -17.65
N LEU A 584 -1.06 -4.93 -17.17
CA LEU A 584 0.14 -4.90 -18.03
C LEU A 584 0.48 -6.28 -18.62
N GLY A 585 -0.04 -7.36 -18.04
CA GLY A 585 0.18 -8.74 -18.48
C GLY A 585 1.32 -9.48 -17.76
N PHE A 586 1.80 -8.98 -16.62
CA PHE A 586 2.83 -9.63 -15.80
C PHE A 586 2.74 -9.24 -14.33
N TYR A 587 3.43 -9.95 -13.44
CA TYR A 587 3.38 -9.73 -11.99
C TYR A 587 4.70 -10.13 -11.31
N PRO A 588 5.20 -9.37 -10.31
CA PRO A 588 6.43 -9.69 -9.57
C PRO A 588 6.16 -10.74 -8.49
N VAL A 589 6.04 -12.01 -8.86
CA VAL A 589 5.72 -13.12 -7.95
C VAL A 589 6.71 -13.22 -6.78
N CYS A 590 8.00 -13.01 -7.06
CA CYS A 590 9.07 -13.11 -6.07
C CYS A 590 9.97 -11.88 -6.15
N PRO A 591 9.66 -10.79 -5.42
CA PRO A 591 10.57 -9.65 -5.31
C PRO A 591 11.97 -10.11 -4.85
N GLY A 592 13.03 -9.51 -5.42
CA GLY A 592 14.42 -9.94 -5.24
C GLY A 592 14.96 -10.83 -6.38
N THR A 593 14.09 -11.34 -7.27
CA THR A 593 14.53 -12.06 -8.49
C THR A 593 14.81 -11.12 -9.66
N SER A 594 14.25 -9.93 -9.66
CA SER A 594 14.18 -9.01 -10.80
C SER A 594 13.40 -9.57 -12.00
N GLU A 595 12.47 -10.49 -11.77
CA GLU A 595 11.61 -11.11 -12.79
C GLU A 595 10.14 -10.73 -12.59
N TYR A 596 9.41 -10.66 -13.71
CA TYR A 596 7.98 -10.43 -13.77
C TYR A 596 7.34 -11.60 -14.53
N VAL A 597 6.51 -12.36 -13.84
CA VAL A 597 5.88 -13.58 -14.38
C VAL A 597 4.68 -13.23 -15.24
N LEU A 598 4.53 -13.82 -16.40
CA LEU A 598 3.49 -13.50 -17.36
C LEU A 598 2.10 -13.93 -16.88
N GLY A 599 1.14 -13.04 -17.12
CA GLY A 599 -0.30 -13.30 -17.09
C GLY A 599 -0.93 -13.03 -18.45
N SER A 600 -2.04 -12.31 -18.46
CA SER A 600 -2.74 -11.90 -19.70
C SER A 600 -2.96 -10.39 -19.69
N PRO A 601 -2.44 -9.63 -20.65
CA PRO A 601 -2.66 -8.19 -20.74
C PRO A 601 -4.14 -7.87 -20.92
N LEU A 602 -4.57 -6.71 -20.40
CA LEU A 602 -5.96 -6.26 -20.52
C LEU A 602 -6.18 -5.35 -21.73
N PHE A 603 -5.19 -4.54 -22.05
CA PHE A 603 -5.29 -3.49 -23.07
C PHE A 603 -4.57 -3.90 -24.36
N PRO A 604 -5.10 -3.50 -25.54
CA PRO A 604 -4.44 -3.72 -26.81
C PRO A 604 -3.02 -3.13 -26.87
N LYS A 605 -2.83 -1.97 -26.24
CA LYS A 605 -1.52 -1.33 -26.18
C LYS A 605 -1.29 -0.62 -24.86
N VAL A 606 -0.09 -0.82 -24.33
CA VAL A 606 0.40 -0.08 -23.16
C VAL A 606 1.77 0.51 -23.46
N THR A 607 1.97 1.75 -23.06
CA THR A 607 3.28 2.43 -23.16
C THR A 607 3.74 2.80 -21.75
N ILE A 608 4.88 2.28 -21.35
CA ILE A 608 5.55 2.59 -20.09
C ILE A 608 6.69 3.58 -20.39
N SER A 609 6.64 4.75 -19.77
CA SER A 609 7.72 5.73 -19.79
C SER A 609 8.80 5.32 -18.79
N LEU A 610 10.02 5.20 -19.27
CA LEU A 610 11.17 4.76 -18.49
C LEU A 610 12.16 5.91 -18.28
N PRO A 611 13.11 5.80 -17.35
CA PRO A 611 14.20 6.76 -17.20
C PRO A 611 14.95 7.04 -18.53
N GLU A 612 15.62 8.18 -18.62
CA GLU A 612 16.37 8.62 -19.80
C GLU A 612 15.53 8.78 -21.08
N GLY A 613 14.21 8.95 -20.95
CA GLY A 613 13.30 9.14 -22.08
C GLY A 613 13.05 7.89 -22.92
N LYS A 614 13.42 6.72 -22.42
CA LYS A 614 13.10 5.44 -23.04
C LYS A 614 11.62 5.10 -22.87
N THR A 615 11.12 4.20 -23.69
CA THR A 615 9.78 3.62 -23.57
C THR A 615 9.80 2.11 -23.74
N PHE A 616 8.95 1.43 -23.02
CA PHE A 616 8.65 0.03 -23.24
C PHE A 616 7.19 -0.10 -23.65
N VAL A 617 6.95 -0.72 -24.80
CA VAL A 617 5.60 -0.87 -25.37
C VAL A 617 5.16 -2.32 -25.25
N ILE A 618 3.96 -2.56 -24.74
CA ILE A 618 3.29 -3.85 -24.79
C ILE A 618 2.20 -3.72 -25.87
N ASP A 619 2.30 -4.51 -26.93
CA ASP A 619 1.35 -4.57 -28.03
C ASP A 619 0.67 -5.95 -28.02
N ALA A 620 -0.59 -6.00 -27.61
CA ALA A 620 -1.37 -7.23 -27.48
C ALA A 620 -2.41 -7.32 -28.59
N GLU A 621 -1.97 -7.68 -29.78
CA GLU A 621 -2.82 -7.81 -30.98
C GLU A 621 -3.93 -8.82 -30.75
N GLY A 622 -5.17 -8.40 -30.99
CA GLY A 622 -6.38 -9.24 -30.88
C GLY A 622 -6.90 -9.45 -29.47
N VAL A 623 -6.32 -8.81 -28.43
CA VAL A 623 -6.80 -8.93 -27.05
C VAL A 623 -8.27 -8.49 -26.93
N SER A 624 -9.06 -9.26 -26.20
CA SER A 624 -10.46 -8.98 -25.90
C SER A 624 -10.90 -9.78 -24.67
N ASP A 625 -12.12 -9.66 -24.22
CA ASP A 625 -12.62 -10.47 -23.10
C ASP A 625 -12.55 -11.99 -23.39
N ASN A 626 -12.70 -12.39 -24.64
CA ASN A 626 -12.62 -13.78 -25.06
C ASN A 626 -11.19 -14.21 -25.42
N ASN A 627 -10.39 -13.29 -25.97
CA ASN A 627 -9.02 -13.56 -26.41
C ASN A 627 -8.05 -13.19 -25.28
N CYS A 628 -7.94 -14.06 -24.31
CA CYS A 628 -7.08 -13.87 -23.15
C CYS A 628 -5.80 -14.73 -23.16
N TYR A 629 -5.65 -15.62 -24.12
CA TYR A 629 -4.49 -16.53 -24.19
C TYR A 629 -3.42 -16.00 -25.14
N ILE A 630 -2.16 -16.10 -24.72
CA ILE A 630 -1.00 -15.75 -25.55
C ILE A 630 -0.76 -16.89 -26.54
N ARG A 631 -0.96 -16.62 -27.84
CA ARG A 631 -0.65 -17.56 -28.92
C ARG A 631 0.83 -17.54 -29.27
N THR A 632 1.39 -16.34 -29.51
CA THR A 632 2.82 -16.11 -29.73
C THR A 632 3.26 -14.84 -29.03
N ALA A 633 4.56 -14.75 -28.71
CA ALA A 633 5.15 -13.57 -28.14
C ALA A 633 6.51 -13.29 -28.80
N GLU A 634 6.83 -12.00 -28.95
CA GLU A 634 8.12 -11.50 -29.44
C GLU A 634 8.62 -10.36 -28.53
N LEU A 635 9.89 -10.39 -28.18
CA LEU A 635 10.54 -9.26 -27.50
C LEU A 635 11.55 -8.62 -28.46
N ASN A 636 11.29 -7.37 -28.85
CA ASN A 636 12.12 -6.63 -29.82
C ASN A 636 12.32 -7.41 -31.15
N GLY A 637 11.26 -8.05 -31.65
CA GLY A 637 11.29 -8.82 -32.91
C GLY A 637 11.96 -10.19 -32.82
N VAL A 638 12.28 -10.66 -31.60
CA VAL A 638 12.83 -11.99 -31.33
C VAL A 638 11.77 -12.85 -30.68
N ASP A 639 11.59 -14.07 -31.17
CA ASP A 639 10.66 -15.05 -30.59
C ASP A 639 10.90 -15.25 -29.11
N PHE A 640 9.81 -15.25 -28.32
CA PHE A 640 9.84 -15.20 -26.87
C PHE A 640 8.97 -16.33 -26.26
N THR A 641 9.62 -17.39 -25.79
CA THR A 641 8.93 -18.56 -25.23
C THR A 641 8.79 -18.51 -23.71
N ARG A 642 9.67 -17.78 -23.02
CA ARG A 642 9.71 -17.70 -21.56
C ARG A 642 8.37 -17.20 -20.96
N ASN A 643 8.11 -17.62 -19.74
CA ASN A 643 6.94 -17.21 -18.96
C ASN A 643 7.24 -16.02 -18.04
N TYR A 644 8.33 -15.29 -18.27
CA TYR A 644 8.74 -14.14 -17.46
C TYR A 644 9.56 -13.12 -18.26
N LEU A 645 9.45 -11.86 -17.90
CA LEU A 645 10.29 -10.76 -18.36
C LEU A 645 11.31 -10.41 -17.27
N LYS A 646 12.49 -9.92 -17.63
CA LYS A 646 13.48 -9.40 -16.69
C LYS A 646 13.40 -7.90 -16.57
N HIS A 647 13.66 -7.37 -15.38
CA HIS A 647 13.65 -5.94 -15.11
C HIS A 647 14.61 -5.15 -16.02
N ASP A 648 15.83 -5.68 -16.23
CA ASP A 648 16.82 -5.06 -17.10
C ASP A 648 16.44 -5.09 -18.60
N GLU A 649 15.62 -6.04 -19.02
CA GLU A 649 15.07 -6.07 -20.39
C GLU A 649 14.03 -4.96 -20.58
N LEU A 650 13.16 -4.77 -19.58
CA LEU A 650 12.18 -3.67 -19.58
C LEU A 650 12.89 -2.31 -19.62
N LEU A 651 13.90 -2.08 -18.78
CA LEU A 651 14.63 -0.82 -18.69
C LEU A 651 15.43 -0.48 -19.96
N LYS A 652 15.72 -1.44 -20.84
CA LYS A 652 16.33 -1.16 -22.14
C LYS A 652 15.37 -0.46 -23.09
N GLY A 653 14.07 -0.54 -22.81
CA GLY A 653 13.02 -0.10 -23.71
C GLY A 653 12.79 -1.08 -24.86
N GLY A 654 11.89 -0.73 -25.75
CA GLY A 654 11.52 -1.56 -26.90
C GLY A 654 10.08 -2.00 -26.90
N GLU A 655 9.81 -3.12 -27.55
CA GLU A 655 8.44 -3.63 -27.75
C GLU A 655 8.32 -5.11 -27.35
N PHE A 656 7.27 -5.39 -26.58
CA PHE A 656 6.82 -6.75 -26.30
C PHE A 656 5.50 -6.98 -27.01
N ARG A 657 5.57 -7.71 -28.12
CA ARG A 657 4.41 -8.01 -28.98
C ARG A 657 3.82 -9.35 -28.63
N LEU A 658 2.51 -9.38 -28.44
CA LEU A 658 1.72 -10.55 -28.13
C LEU A 658 0.62 -10.71 -29.18
N LEU A 659 0.47 -11.93 -29.74
CA LEU A 659 -0.72 -12.30 -30.50
C LEU A 659 -1.65 -13.05 -29.57
N MET A 660 -2.86 -12.52 -29.35
CA MET A 660 -3.84 -13.07 -28.42
C MET A 660 -4.88 -13.93 -29.13
N ASP A 661 -5.36 -14.98 -28.46
CA ASP A 661 -6.33 -15.93 -28.99
C ASP A 661 -7.38 -16.31 -27.93
N SER A 662 -8.52 -16.82 -28.39
CA SER A 662 -9.57 -17.40 -27.54
C SER A 662 -9.30 -18.87 -27.16
N VAL A 663 -8.34 -19.51 -27.82
CA VAL A 663 -7.97 -20.90 -27.57
C VAL A 663 -6.62 -20.94 -26.85
N PRO A 664 -6.52 -21.67 -25.72
CA PRO A 664 -5.26 -21.78 -24.98
C PRO A 664 -4.16 -22.45 -25.82
N ASN A 665 -2.97 -21.86 -25.83
CA ASN A 665 -1.79 -22.48 -26.42
C ASN A 665 -1.10 -23.37 -25.38
N MET A 666 -1.30 -24.67 -25.47
CA MET A 666 -0.76 -25.67 -24.55
C MET A 666 0.69 -26.14 -24.90
N GLU A 667 1.29 -25.51 -25.91
CA GLU A 667 2.64 -25.84 -26.37
C GLU A 667 3.66 -24.75 -26.08
N ARG A 668 3.21 -23.54 -25.68
CA ARG A 668 4.06 -22.40 -25.36
C ARG A 668 4.41 -22.37 -23.87
N GLY A 669 5.70 -22.16 -23.57
CA GLY A 669 6.18 -21.94 -22.21
C GLY A 669 6.07 -23.17 -21.29
N ILE A 670 6.14 -24.36 -21.88
CA ILE A 670 5.99 -25.63 -21.15
C ILE A 670 7.33 -26.30 -20.80
N ASN A 671 8.43 -25.81 -21.37
CA ASN A 671 9.75 -26.34 -21.09
C ASN A 671 10.31 -25.73 -19.82
N THR A 672 11.15 -26.47 -19.10
CA THR A 672 11.72 -26.00 -17.83
C THR A 672 12.59 -24.75 -17.97
N GLU A 673 13.23 -24.54 -19.12
CA GLU A 673 13.98 -23.33 -19.44
C GLU A 673 13.12 -22.08 -19.64
N ASP A 674 11.83 -22.26 -19.87
CA ASP A 674 10.85 -21.17 -19.99
C ASP A 674 10.26 -20.74 -18.63
N PHE A 675 10.51 -21.52 -17.57
CA PHE A 675 9.94 -21.26 -16.24
C PHE A 675 10.65 -20.09 -15.55
N PRO A 676 9.92 -19.32 -14.73
CA PRO A 676 10.53 -18.27 -13.92
C PRO A 676 11.51 -18.88 -12.88
N TYR A 677 12.28 -17.99 -12.25
CA TYR A 677 13.25 -18.35 -11.23
C TYR A 677 12.62 -19.17 -10.09
N SER A 678 13.34 -20.23 -9.69
CA SER A 678 13.13 -20.96 -8.45
C SER A 678 14.47 -21.32 -7.83
N TYR A 679 14.59 -21.23 -6.51
CA TYR A 679 15.85 -21.49 -5.81
C TYR A 679 16.38 -22.92 -6.05
N SER A 680 15.50 -23.92 -6.04
CA SER A 680 15.86 -25.33 -6.25
C SER A 680 16.31 -25.67 -7.68
N THR A 681 16.19 -24.75 -8.64
CA THR A 681 16.66 -24.93 -10.03
C THR A 681 18.02 -24.28 -10.31
N LYS A 682 18.64 -23.68 -9.31
CA LYS A 682 19.98 -23.06 -9.42
C LYS A 682 21.11 -24.07 -9.60
#